data_746ec2390a4eb757b0ccf372f15ba6ea
#
_entry.id   746ec2390a4eb757b0ccf372f15ba6ea
#
_cell.length_a   1.000
_cell.length_b   1.000
_cell.length_c   1.000
_cell.angle_alpha   90.00
_cell.angle_beta   90.00
_cell.angle_gamma   90.00
#
_symmetry.space_group_name_H-M   'P 1'
#
loop_
_entity.id
_entity.type
_entity.pdbx_description
1 polymer ?
#
loop_
_entity_poly.entity_id
_entity_poly.type
_entity_poly.pdbx_seq_one_letter_code
_entity_poly.pdbx_strand_id
1 'polypeptide(L)'
;MQKIQTLIISSILFIASLWPADGNAQTNLYVSVKGNDGNPGTQSKPLASISGALARVRKISGAVFIRLCGGTYYLSKPVVFTYADSRKDNEPLTLTSVDHQEVIISSGAMLGRLNWTVYKSGIWQAKIEHDLVFDELFVNGKLQRMARYPNYDPSAQFLGGTAADAISKERAARWKSPAGGYVHALHSAKWGDFHYIITGKDTSGQPILKGGWQNNRRSGMHEKYRYAENILEELDTANEWYYDKKAKSLYYFPPAYLDLQSARFETPQLPHLFEFRGTEEKPVKNITISGLTLTETVRTFMLNKEPLLRSDWTIYRGGAVIYEGAIRCRLQNCVLHDLGNNAVFFSKFNRDCEISGCQISEIGASGICFVGDPSAVRSPSFEYNESVPPSKMDLRSGPKTNNYPKDCKVYDNLMFDLGYVEKQSAGVELSMCQDITVSHNTIYDVPRAGINVSEGTWGGHIIEYNDVFNTVKETGDHGSFNSWGRDRYWQADKKKLDSIVAENPGMALLDVVTPIILRNNRFRCDHGWDIDLDDGSCNYIIANNLCLNGGIKLREGVKRVVENNIMINNTFHPHVWFKNSQDIFRYNIVGGAYLPIGISAWGKEIDYNAFPDSGSLAEAQSRGTDRHSVYGPLSFEDPQNGDFRVKKGTAALSVGFRNFAMDSFGVVSARLKAMAKKISFPSVAAVNRLRKDDIIDFMGARLKSLNTAGEQSATGMDQIRGVLVLSVAPGSAASGFLQANDVIQAFNRRQVANLKDLLEARGTITGKNTEIVIFRNQHQLMQKIEVKM
;
A
#
# COMPACT_ATOMS: atom_id res chain seq x y z
N MET A 1 29.04 59.89 59.04
CA MET A 1 30.07 59.06 59.65
C MET A 1 30.50 57.99 58.64
N GLN A 2 31.70 58.27 58.15
CA GLN A 2 32.35 57.42 57.10
C GLN A 2 32.80 56.10 57.67
N LYS A 3 32.61 55.02 56.94
CA LYS A 3 33.37 53.74 57.07
C LYS A 3 34.09 53.42 55.82
N ILE A 4 35.36 53.41 55.92
CA ILE A 4 36.38 52.99 54.95
C ILE A 4 36.22 51.51 54.61
N GLN A 5 36.12 51.18 53.31
CA GLN A 5 36.25 49.80 52.80
C GLN A 5 37.66 49.57 52.29
N THR A 6 38.32 48.60 52.93
CA THR A 6 39.66 48.11 52.57
C THR A 6 39.49 47.10 51.38
N LEU A 7 40.17 47.35 50.28
CA LEU A 7 40.27 46.47 49.14
C LEU A 7 41.31 45.38 49.38
N ILE A 8 40.94 44.10 49.42
CA ILE A 8 41.84 42.97 49.39
C ILE A 8 41.78 42.40 47.96
N ILE A 9 42.87 42.54 47.17
CA ILE A 9 43.08 41.94 45.88
C ILE A 9 43.65 40.53 46.12
N SER A 10 42.85 39.48 45.93
CA SER A 10 43.30 38.08 45.86
C SER A 10 43.54 37.70 44.42
N SER A 11 44.83 37.51 44.10
CA SER A 11 45.25 36.96 42.82
C SER A 11 44.91 35.47 42.78
N ILE A 12 43.87 35.13 42.00
CA ILE A 12 43.56 33.72 41.67
C ILE A 12 44.34 33.34 40.41
N LEU A 13 45.35 32.50 40.56
CA LEU A 13 45.99 31.80 39.46
C LEU A 13 44.98 30.82 38.85
N PHE A 14 44.52 31.09 37.63
CA PHE A 14 43.78 30.15 36.83
C PHE A 14 44.81 29.13 36.24
N ILE A 15 44.91 27.98 36.86
CA ILE A 15 45.54 26.79 36.21
C ILE A 15 44.51 26.32 35.17
N ALA A 16 44.69 26.71 33.91
CA ALA A 16 43.99 26.09 32.80
C ALA A 16 44.46 24.66 32.67
N SER A 17 43.70 23.73 33.27
CA SER A 17 43.83 22.30 32.93
C SER A 17 43.44 22.14 31.47
N LEU A 18 44.42 21.98 30.61
CA LEU A 18 44.29 21.43 29.27
C LEU A 18 43.73 20.00 29.41
N TRP A 19 42.39 19.87 29.48
CA TRP A 19 41.78 18.62 29.10
C TRP A 19 42.00 18.48 27.59
N PRO A 20 42.58 17.36 27.14
CA PRO A 20 42.54 17.09 25.72
C PRO A 20 41.06 17.04 25.32
N ALA A 21 40.66 17.96 24.51
CA ALA A 21 39.40 17.82 23.76
C ALA A 21 39.64 16.60 22.85
N ASP A 22 39.23 15.42 23.29
CA ASP A 22 38.96 14.30 22.41
C ASP A 22 37.80 14.66 21.50
N GLY A 23 38.00 15.66 20.66
CA GLY A 23 37.20 15.89 19.48
C GLY A 23 37.47 14.71 18.56
N ASN A 24 36.56 13.75 18.49
CA ASN A 24 36.58 12.71 17.48
C ASN A 24 36.79 13.39 16.13
N ALA A 25 37.99 13.30 15.56
CA ALA A 25 38.33 13.98 14.31
C ALA A 25 37.43 13.43 13.20
N GLN A 26 36.49 14.27 12.76
CA GLN A 26 35.61 13.93 11.66
C GLN A 26 36.40 13.87 10.36
N THR A 27 36.42 12.72 9.69
CA THR A 27 37.08 12.53 8.41
C THR A 27 36.13 12.78 7.25
N ASN A 28 36.52 13.63 6.29
CA ASN A 28 35.78 13.84 5.04
C ASN A 28 36.50 13.19 3.86
N LEU A 29 35.81 12.34 3.10
CA LEU A 29 36.28 11.79 1.83
C LEU A 29 35.40 12.33 0.71
N TYR A 30 36.02 12.95 -0.28
CA TYR A 30 35.29 13.51 -1.40
C TYR A 30 35.31 12.56 -2.59
N VAL A 31 34.17 12.44 -3.26
CA VAL A 31 33.99 11.67 -4.49
C VAL A 31 33.44 12.59 -5.59
N SER A 32 33.93 12.46 -6.79
CA SER A 32 33.48 13.26 -7.95
C SER A 32 33.46 12.40 -9.20
N VAL A 33 32.49 12.62 -10.07
CA VAL A 33 32.44 12.00 -11.42
C VAL A 33 33.69 12.30 -12.27
N LYS A 34 34.46 13.32 -11.92
CA LYS A 34 35.74 13.69 -12.53
C LYS A 34 36.94 13.28 -11.69
N GLY A 35 36.74 12.48 -10.64
CA GLY A 35 37.78 12.04 -9.72
C GLY A 35 38.59 10.86 -10.24
N ASN A 36 39.47 10.35 -9.37
CA ASN A 36 40.25 9.14 -9.61
C ASN A 36 40.39 8.37 -8.30
N ASP A 37 40.11 7.07 -8.27
CA ASP A 37 40.23 6.25 -7.06
C ASP A 37 41.65 6.07 -6.52
N GLY A 38 42.65 6.43 -7.31
CA GLY A 38 44.04 6.58 -6.85
C GLY A 38 44.29 7.83 -6.00
N ASN A 39 43.42 8.83 -6.04
CA ASN A 39 43.54 10.09 -5.29
C ASN A 39 43.39 9.89 -3.76
N PRO A 40 43.86 10.81 -2.93
CA PRO A 40 43.72 10.74 -1.49
C PRO A 40 42.27 10.90 -0.98
N GLY A 41 41.34 11.40 -1.78
CA GLY A 41 39.93 11.67 -1.39
C GLY A 41 39.75 13.04 -0.70
N THR A 42 40.69 13.98 -0.91
CA THR A 42 40.49 15.37 -0.49
C THR A 42 39.59 16.12 -1.45
N GLN A 43 39.07 17.28 -1.06
CA GLN A 43 38.20 18.09 -1.91
C GLN A 43 38.91 18.49 -3.24
N SER A 44 40.20 18.78 -3.22
CA SER A 44 41.00 19.13 -4.40
C SER A 44 41.45 17.92 -5.23
N LYS A 45 41.48 16.71 -4.64
CA LYS A 45 41.84 15.45 -5.31
C LYS A 45 40.85 14.35 -4.89
N PRO A 46 39.58 14.42 -5.42
CA PRO A 46 38.52 13.51 -5.03
C PRO A 46 38.70 12.11 -5.64
N LEU A 47 38.08 11.11 -5.02
CA LEU A 47 37.92 9.77 -5.56
C LEU A 47 36.93 9.77 -6.74
N ALA A 48 36.97 8.72 -7.57
CA ALA A 48 36.04 8.56 -8.68
C ALA A 48 34.73 7.89 -8.30
N SER A 49 34.76 6.98 -7.31
CA SER A 49 33.63 6.10 -7.02
C SER A 49 33.30 6.01 -5.52
N ILE A 50 32.01 5.75 -5.23
CA ILE A 50 31.54 5.44 -3.86
C ILE A 50 32.23 4.17 -3.34
N SER A 51 32.41 3.16 -4.20
CA SER A 51 33.10 1.92 -3.85
C SER A 51 34.58 2.16 -3.45
N GLY A 52 35.28 3.06 -4.16
CA GLY A 52 36.64 3.50 -3.82
C GLY A 52 36.70 4.20 -2.46
N ALA A 53 35.67 5.03 -2.17
CA ALA A 53 35.58 5.67 -0.86
C ALA A 53 35.30 4.65 0.27
N LEU A 54 34.38 3.71 0.08
CA LEU A 54 34.09 2.64 1.06
C LEU A 54 35.34 1.79 1.38
N ALA A 55 36.14 1.44 0.36
CA ALA A 55 37.37 0.70 0.57
C ALA A 55 38.37 1.45 1.49
N ARG A 56 38.34 2.79 1.50
CA ARG A 56 39.15 3.61 2.42
C ARG A 56 38.51 3.75 3.79
N VAL A 57 37.20 3.94 3.86
CA VAL A 57 36.44 4.04 5.12
C VAL A 57 36.69 2.85 6.04
N ARG A 58 36.82 1.64 5.49
CA ARG A 58 37.13 0.42 6.24
C ARG A 58 38.45 0.48 7.04
N LYS A 59 39.33 1.42 6.68
CA LYS A 59 40.67 1.61 7.32
C LYS A 59 40.72 2.84 8.24
N ILE A 60 39.61 3.58 8.37
CA ILE A 60 39.53 4.85 9.10
C ILE A 60 38.69 4.63 10.36
N SER A 61 39.21 5.03 11.52
CA SER A 61 38.48 5.12 12.79
C SER A 61 37.80 6.50 12.91
N GLY A 62 36.80 6.61 13.79
CA GLY A 62 36.04 7.83 14.00
C GLY A 62 34.90 8.02 12.99
N ALA A 63 34.17 9.13 13.13
CA ALA A 63 33.06 9.48 12.22
C ALA A 63 33.59 9.83 10.81
N VAL A 64 32.97 9.29 9.78
CA VAL A 64 33.37 9.51 8.39
C VAL A 64 32.21 10.05 7.57
N PHE A 65 32.47 11.09 6.78
CA PHE A 65 31.57 11.58 5.75
C PHE A 65 32.16 11.28 4.36
N ILE A 66 31.40 10.56 3.54
CA ILE A 66 31.65 10.48 2.10
C ILE A 66 30.83 11.58 1.45
N ARG A 67 31.49 12.60 0.95
CA ARG A 67 30.87 13.78 0.33
C ARG A 67 30.92 13.65 -1.17
N LEU A 68 29.75 13.51 -1.80
CA LEU A 68 29.64 13.43 -3.24
C LEU A 68 29.56 14.83 -3.82
N CYS A 69 30.44 15.15 -4.78
CA CYS A 69 30.35 16.37 -5.59
C CYS A 69 29.20 16.27 -6.57
N GLY A 70 28.62 17.41 -6.95
CA GLY A 70 27.47 17.48 -7.87
C GLY A 70 27.71 16.74 -9.19
N GLY A 71 26.64 16.11 -9.68
CA GLY A 71 26.62 15.37 -10.94
C GLY A 71 25.87 14.04 -10.84
N THR A 72 25.74 13.36 -11.99
CA THR A 72 25.07 12.06 -12.08
C THR A 72 26.10 10.93 -12.00
N TYR A 73 25.91 10.07 -11.00
CA TYR A 73 26.71 8.86 -10.79
C TYR A 73 25.95 7.66 -11.37
N TYR A 74 26.36 7.24 -12.56
CA TYR A 74 25.80 6.06 -13.20
C TYR A 74 26.39 4.78 -12.63
N LEU A 75 25.54 3.96 -12.04
CA LEU A 75 25.93 2.72 -11.41
C LEU A 75 25.83 1.54 -12.38
N SER A 76 26.94 0.82 -12.61
CA SER A 76 26.94 -0.46 -13.33
C SER A 76 26.64 -1.66 -12.45
N LYS A 77 26.64 -1.47 -11.12
CA LYS A 77 26.28 -2.43 -10.08
C LYS A 77 25.84 -1.67 -8.81
N PRO A 78 24.99 -2.26 -7.97
CA PRO A 78 24.58 -1.64 -6.73
C PRO A 78 25.76 -1.29 -5.83
N VAL A 79 25.63 -0.22 -5.04
CA VAL A 79 26.55 0.06 -3.92
C VAL A 79 26.14 -0.81 -2.75
N VAL A 80 27.01 -1.74 -2.34
CA VAL A 80 26.71 -2.72 -1.30
C VAL A 80 27.46 -2.37 -0.02
N PHE A 81 26.70 -2.14 1.07
CA PHE A 81 27.20 -2.05 2.43
C PHE A 81 27.12 -3.42 3.09
N THR A 82 28.21 -3.83 3.72
CA THR A 82 28.33 -5.13 4.41
C THR A 82 28.71 -4.93 5.87
N TYR A 83 28.78 -6.02 6.64
CA TYR A 83 29.29 -5.98 8.00
C TYR A 83 30.67 -5.28 8.12
N ALA A 84 31.52 -5.40 7.09
CA ALA A 84 32.84 -4.73 7.07
C ALA A 84 32.75 -3.20 7.02
N ASP A 85 31.59 -2.64 6.63
CA ASP A 85 31.34 -1.20 6.58
C ASP A 85 30.67 -0.68 7.87
N SER A 86 30.33 -1.59 8.79
CA SER A 86 29.68 -1.26 10.05
C SER A 86 30.49 -0.31 10.90
N ARG A 87 29.83 0.62 11.58
CA ARG A 87 30.45 1.63 12.42
C ARG A 87 29.99 1.49 13.86
N LYS A 88 30.76 2.02 14.80
CA LYS A 88 30.35 2.16 16.20
C LYS A 88 29.29 3.25 16.34
N ASP A 89 28.56 3.24 17.45
CA ASP A 89 27.45 4.16 17.68
C ASP A 89 27.86 5.64 17.66
N ASN A 90 29.03 5.93 18.17
CA ASN A 90 29.60 7.28 18.20
C ASN A 90 30.51 7.63 17.02
N GLU A 91 30.66 6.74 16.05
CA GLU A 91 31.51 6.88 14.88
C GLU A 91 30.80 6.58 13.56
N PRO A 92 29.64 7.20 13.25
CA PRO A 92 28.80 6.83 12.10
C PRO A 92 29.50 7.08 10.76
N LEU A 93 29.03 6.38 9.73
CA LEU A 93 29.33 6.68 8.33
C LEU A 93 28.15 7.43 7.73
N THR A 94 28.42 8.57 7.11
CA THR A 94 27.41 9.33 6.37
C THR A 94 27.84 9.49 4.92
N LEU A 95 27.01 9.00 3.99
CA LEU A 95 27.13 9.26 2.56
C LEU A 95 26.17 10.41 2.21
N THR A 96 26.71 11.54 1.74
CA THR A 96 25.90 12.73 1.49
C THR A 96 26.45 13.56 0.34
N SER A 97 25.64 14.47 -0.20
CA SER A 97 26.10 15.48 -1.17
C SER A 97 27.01 16.51 -0.50
N VAL A 98 27.88 17.15 -1.26
CA VAL A 98 28.49 18.42 -0.88
C VAL A 98 27.39 19.47 -0.81
N ASP A 99 27.46 20.36 0.18
CA ASP A 99 26.43 21.37 0.44
C ASP A 99 25.99 22.11 -0.83
N HIS A 100 24.69 22.20 -1.03
CA HIS A 100 24.04 22.87 -2.18
C HIS A 100 24.34 22.27 -3.56
N GLN A 101 24.91 21.08 -3.65
CA GLN A 101 25.15 20.40 -4.92
C GLN A 101 24.14 19.29 -5.14
N GLU A 102 23.53 19.25 -6.30
CA GLU A 102 22.67 18.16 -6.71
C GLU A 102 23.50 16.93 -7.07
N VAL A 103 23.18 15.81 -6.44
CA VAL A 103 23.81 14.51 -6.69
C VAL A 103 22.74 13.51 -7.06
N ILE A 104 22.86 12.96 -8.26
CA ILE A 104 21.95 11.96 -8.79
C ILE A 104 22.64 10.61 -8.83
N ILE A 105 22.02 9.60 -8.27
CA ILE A 105 22.45 8.20 -8.35
C ILE A 105 21.45 7.49 -9.27
N SER A 106 21.92 7.01 -10.41
CA SER A 106 21.09 6.38 -11.44
C SER A 106 21.67 5.03 -11.87
N SER A 107 20.81 4.08 -12.23
CA SER A 107 21.22 2.87 -12.94
C SER A 107 21.10 3.01 -14.46
N GLY A 108 20.77 4.19 -14.96
CA GLY A 108 20.64 4.45 -16.38
C GLY A 108 21.93 4.19 -17.16
N ALA A 109 21.79 3.52 -18.30
CA ALA A 109 22.86 3.43 -19.30
C ALA A 109 22.56 4.39 -20.43
N MET A 110 23.47 5.31 -20.66
CA MET A 110 23.37 6.24 -21.79
C MET A 110 23.56 5.49 -23.11
N LEU A 111 22.65 5.68 -24.06
CA LEU A 111 22.70 5.03 -25.37
C LEU A 111 23.71 5.70 -26.33
N GLY A 112 24.35 6.78 -25.90
CA GLY A 112 25.25 7.53 -26.72
C GLY A 112 24.55 8.23 -27.89
N ARG A 113 25.35 8.62 -28.92
CA ARG A 113 24.80 9.23 -30.12
C ARG A 113 24.16 8.17 -31.01
N LEU A 114 22.86 8.27 -31.25
CA LEU A 114 22.10 7.37 -32.09
C LEU A 114 22.00 7.89 -33.52
N ASN A 115 22.23 7.00 -34.49
CA ASN A 115 22.04 7.30 -35.90
C ASN A 115 20.60 7.01 -36.32
N TRP A 116 19.75 8.00 -36.22
CA TRP A 116 18.35 7.90 -36.51
C TRP A 116 18.05 7.89 -38.00
N THR A 117 17.23 6.93 -38.44
CA THR A 117 16.66 6.86 -39.79
C THR A 117 15.16 6.73 -39.72
N VAL A 118 14.46 7.26 -40.72
CA VAL A 118 13.00 7.15 -40.79
C VAL A 118 12.62 5.67 -41.05
N TYR A 119 11.76 5.12 -40.19
CA TYR A 119 11.17 3.78 -40.36
C TYR A 119 9.87 3.84 -41.16
N LYS A 120 8.94 4.64 -40.70
CA LYS A 120 7.68 5.00 -41.38
C LYS A 120 7.21 6.37 -40.87
N SER A 121 6.15 6.92 -41.42
CA SER A 121 5.63 8.23 -41.03
C SER A 121 5.58 8.42 -39.50
N GLY A 122 6.30 9.43 -38.99
CA GLY A 122 6.38 9.77 -37.57
C GLY A 122 7.30 8.88 -36.72
N ILE A 123 7.69 7.67 -37.18
CA ILE A 123 8.52 6.73 -36.42
C ILE A 123 9.93 6.70 -36.97
N TRP A 124 10.89 6.80 -36.07
CA TRP A 124 12.29 6.71 -36.32
C TRP A 124 12.90 5.43 -35.77
N GLN A 125 13.98 4.95 -36.34
CA GLN A 125 14.72 3.77 -35.84
C GLN A 125 16.21 4.07 -35.74
N ALA A 126 16.86 3.46 -34.75
CA ALA A 126 18.31 3.52 -34.57
C ALA A 126 18.84 2.17 -34.11
N LYS A 127 20.06 1.80 -34.55
CA LYS A 127 20.75 0.60 -34.06
C LYS A 127 21.36 0.84 -32.68
N ILE A 128 21.29 -0.16 -31.83
CA ILE A 128 21.92 -0.18 -30.51
C ILE A 128 23.07 -1.18 -30.55
N GLU A 129 24.28 -0.69 -30.36
CA GLU A 129 25.50 -1.51 -30.44
C GLU A 129 25.77 -2.36 -29.18
N HIS A 130 25.23 -1.91 -28.01
CA HIS A 130 25.48 -2.52 -26.73
C HIS A 130 24.36 -3.51 -26.32
N ASP A 131 24.74 -4.57 -25.61
CA ASP A 131 23.76 -5.45 -24.96
C ASP A 131 23.27 -4.81 -23.67
N LEU A 132 22.08 -4.21 -23.73
CA LEU A 132 21.43 -3.52 -22.61
C LEU A 132 20.07 -4.14 -22.34
N VAL A 133 19.60 -3.99 -21.11
CA VAL A 133 18.21 -4.25 -20.76
C VAL A 133 17.38 -3.10 -21.29
N PHE A 134 16.34 -3.38 -22.06
CA PHE A 134 15.34 -2.44 -22.50
C PHE A 134 14.00 -2.80 -21.89
N ASP A 135 13.74 -2.24 -20.72
CA ASP A 135 12.48 -2.37 -20.03
C ASP A 135 11.78 -1.01 -19.83
N GLU A 136 12.58 0.04 -19.71
CA GLU A 136 12.14 1.44 -19.71
C GLU A 136 13.07 2.28 -20.57
N LEU A 137 12.57 3.40 -21.06
CA LEU A 137 13.32 4.36 -21.85
C LEU A 137 13.10 5.77 -21.31
N PHE A 138 14.18 6.46 -21.03
CA PHE A 138 14.15 7.88 -20.66
C PHE A 138 14.72 8.73 -21.80
N VAL A 139 14.03 9.81 -22.10
CA VAL A 139 14.47 10.80 -23.09
C VAL A 139 14.56 12.17 -22.41
N ASN A 140 15.77 12.71 -22.33
CA ASN A 140 16.06 13.95 -21.59
C ASN A 140 15.55 13.89 -20.14
N GLY A 141 15.72 12.74 -19.47
CA GLY A 141 15.28 12.48 -18.08
C GLY A 141 13.79 12.30 -17.91
N LYS A 142 13.02 12.08 -18.99
CA LYS A 142 11.57 11.82 -18.92
C LYS A 142 11.26 10.41 -19.38
N LEU A 143 10.53 9.66 -18.55
CA LEU A 143 10.06 8.31 -18.86
C LEU A 143 9.17 8.34 -20.11
N GLN A 144 9.48 7.47 -21.06
CA GLN A 144 8.70 7.23 -22.27
C GLN A 144 7.89 5.95 -22.14
N ARG A 145 6.78 5.86 -22.88
CA ARG A 145 5.89 4.69 -22.82
C ARG A 145 6.29 3.63 -23.85
N MET A 146 6.23 2.37 -23.49
CA MET A 146 6.26 1.29 -24.48
C MET A 146 5.07 1.44 -25.43
N ALA A 147 5.25 1.10 -26.70
CA ALA A 147 4.17 0.99 -27.69
C ALA A 147 3.04 0.14 -27.13
N ARG A 148 1.83 0.69 -26.98
CA ARG A 148 0.74 0.03 -26.26
C ARG A 148 -0.63 0.20 -26.91
N TYR A 149 -1.53 -0.74 -26.57
CA TYR A 149 -2.94 -0.64 -26.93
C TYR A 149 -3.85 -0.92 -25.71
N PRO A 150 -4.81 -0.02 -25.42
CA PRO A 150 -4.98 1.31 -26.02
C PRO A 150 -3.86 2.25 -25.63
N ASN A 151 -3.74 3.36 -26.37
CA ASN A 151 -2.77 4.41 -26.04
C ASN A 151 -2.98 4.97 -24.65
N TYR A 152 -1.91 5.45 -24.03
CA TYR A 152 -1.97 6.00 -22.68
C TYR A 152 -2.83 7.26 -22.62
N ASP A 153 -3.79 7.26 -21.70
CA ASP A 153 -4.64 8.39 -21.37
C ASP A 153 -4.53 8.68 -19.86
N PRO A 154 -3.89 9.78 -19.46
CA PRO A 154 -3.72 10.14 -18.05
C PRO A 154 -5.05 10.47 -17.35
N SER A 155 -6.13 10.70 -18.09
CA SER A 155 -7.47 10.94 -17.54
C SER A 155 -8.26 9.66 -17.27
N ALA A 156 -7.78 8.52 -17.80
CA ALA A 156 -8.44 7.24 -17.60
C ALA A 156 -8.30 6.77 -16.15
N GLN A 157 -9.39 6.30 -15.56
CA GLN A 157 -9.42 5.83 -14.18
C GLN A 157 -8.50 4.63 -13.95
N PHE A 158 -8.40 3.70 -14.89
CA PHE A 158 -7.69 2.43 -14.71
C PHE A 158 -6.53 2.30 -15.70
N LEU A 159 -5.35 1.95 -15.18
CA LEU A 159 -4.15 1.54 -15.94
C LEU A 159 -3.73 2.55 -17.02
N GLY A 160 -4.15 3.84 -16.91
CA GLY A 160 -3.90 4.83 -17.95
C GLY A 160 -4.50 4.46 -19.31
N GLY A 161 -5.69 3.89 -19.32
CA GLY A 161 -6.41 3.43 -20.51
C GLY A 161 -6.46 1.92 -20.68
N THR A 162 -7.65 1.38 -20.93
CA THR A 162 -7.91 -0.06 -21.04
C THR A 162 -8.87 -0.36 -22.17
N ALA A 163 -8.78 -1.57 -22.75
CA ALA A 163 -9.70 -2.05 -23.77
C ALA A 163 -10.05 -3.53 -23.55
N ALA A 164 -11.33 -3.86 -23.67
CA ALA A 164 -11.80 -5.24 -23.53
C ALA A 164 -11.19 -6.17 -24.61
N ASP A 165 -10.93 -5.63 -25.79
CA ASP A 165 -10.35 -6.33 -26.93
C ASP A 165 -8.82 -6.30 -26.97
N ALA A 166 -8.13 -5.78 -25.92
CA ALA A 166 -6.67 -5.62 -25.90
C ALA A 166 -5.88 -6.91 -26.24
N ILE A 167 -6.48 -8.06 -25.98
CA ILE A 167 -5.90 -9.38 -26.31
C ILE A 167 -6.86 -10.24 -27.14
N SER A 168 -7.80 -9.61 -27.85
CA SER A 168 -8.71 -10.35 -28.73
C SER A 168 -7.93 -10.96 -29.92
N LYS A 169 -8.51 -11.98 -30.51
CA LYS A 169 -7.96 -12.62 -31.69
C LYS A 169 -7.84 -11.65 -32.87
N GLU A 170 -8.83 -10.79 -33.05
CA GLU A 170 -8.88 -9.77 -34.08
C GLU A 170 -7.75 -8.74 -33.89
N ARG A 171 -7.50 -8.32 -32.64
CA ARG A 171 -6.40 -7.43 -32.32
C ARG A 171 -5.06 -8.13 -32.55
N ALA A 172 -4.89 -9.32 -32.03
CA ALA A 172 -3.67 -10.11 -32.16
C ALA A 172 -3.34 -10.48 -33.61
N ALA A 173 -4.34 -10.55 -34.51
CA ALA A 173 -4.12 -10.78 -35.93
C ALA A 173 -3.28 -9.67 -36.59
N ARG A 174 -3.26 -8.46 -36.04
CA ARG A 174 -2.46 -7.32 -36.50
C ARG A 174 -0.99 -7.43 -36.12
N TRP A 175 -0.64 -8.22 -35.09
CA TRP A 175 0.69 -8.38 -34.56
C TRP A 175 1.47 -9.46 -35.28
N LYS A 176 2.57 -9.10 -35.92
CA LYS A 176 3.42 -10.07 -36.64
C LYS A 176 4.21 -10.95 -35.71
N SER A 177 4.82 -10.34 -34.68
CA SER A 177 5.71 -11.03 -33.74
C SER A 177 5.48 -10.50 -32.31
N PRO A 178 4.37 -10.87 -31.63
CA PRO A 178 4.02 -10.32 -30.33
C PRO A 178 4.80 -10.93 -29.16
N ALA A 179 5.65 -11.96 -29.40
CA ALA A 179 6.45 -12.58 -28.35
C ALA A 179 7.40 -11.57 -27.70
N GLY A 180 7.32 -11.45 -26.36
CA GLY A 180 8.02 -10.43 -25.58
C GLY A 180 7.17 -9.21 -25.24
N GLY A 181 5.95 -9.11 -25.81
CA GLY A 181 4.96 -8.13 -25.34
C GLY A 181 4.40 -8.49 -23.98
N TYR A 182 3.81 -7.53 -23.30
CA TYR A 182 3.20 -7.72 -21.99
C TYR A 182 1.69 -7.46 -22.04
N VAL A 183 0.97 -8.09 -21.11
CA VAL A 183 -0.44 -7.80 -20.84
C VAL A 183 -0.55 -7.45 -19.37
N HIS A 184 -1.13 -6.29 -19.10
CA HIS A 184 -1.44 -5.82 -17.77
C HIS A 184 -2.96 -5.75 -17.61
N ALA A 185 -3.48 -6.29 -16.52
CA ALA A 185 -4.91 -6.35 -16.27
C ALA A 185 -5.21 -6.18 -14.78
N LEU A 186 -6.31 -5.53 -14.44
CA LEU A 186 -6.82 -5.63 -13.08
C LEU A 186 -7.32 -7.04 -12.78
N HIS A 187 -7.31 -7.41 -11.51
CA HIS A 187 -8.04 -8.56 -10.99
C HIS A 187 -9.54 -8.38 -11.25
N SER A 188 -10.29 -9.46 -11.45
CA SER A 188 -11.74 -9.38 -11.76
C SER A 188 -12.52 -8.61 -10.70
N ALA A 189 -12.17 -8.74 -9.42
CA ALA A 189 -12.75 -7.98 -8.31
C ALA A 189 -12.02 -6.65 -8.03
N LYS A 190 -11.03 -6.28 -8.82
CA LYS A 190 -10.16 -5.12 -8.61
C LYS A 190 -9.39 -5.15 -7.28
N TRP A 191 -9.05 -6.33 -6.78
CA TRP A 191 -8.21 -6.47 -5.57
C TRP A 191 -6.70 -6.38 -5.85
N GLY A 192 -6.32 -5.83 -6.97
CA GLY A 192 -4.98 -5.67 -7.47
C GLY A 192 -4.93 -5.95 -8.98
N ASP A 193 -3.80 -6.40 -9.45
CA ASP A 193 -3.53 -6.63 -10.87
C ASP A 193 -2.87 -7.96 -11.16
N PHE A 194 -2.77 -8.23 -12.45
CA PHE A 194 -2.04 -9.34 -13.05
C PHE A 194 -1.18 -8.86 -14.19
N HIS A 195 -0.02 -9.47 -14.34
CA HIS A 195 0.91 -9.23 -15.43
C HIS A 195 1.26 -10.53 -16.14
N TYR A 196 1.32 -10.46 -17.46
CA TYR A 196 1.65 -11.60 -18.31
C TYR A 196 2.64 -11.18 -19.38
N ILE A 197 3.53 -12.08 -19.75
CA ILE A 197 4.32 -11.99 -20.98
C ILE A 197 3.63 -12.77 -22.09
N ILE A 198 3.56 -12.20 -23.27
CA ILE A 198 3.09 -12.89 -24.48
C ILE A 198 4.25 -13.74 -24.97
N THR A 199 4.04 -15.05 -25.10
CA THR A 199 5.05 -16.01 -25.60
C THR A 199 4.88 -16.36 -27.06
N GLY A 200 3.76 -15.99 -27.65
CA GLY A 200 3.42 -16.25 -29.05
C GLY A 200 1.92 -16.20 -29.29
N LYS A 201 1.50 -16.84 -30.37
CA LYS A 201 0.08 -17.08 -30.70
C LYS A 201 -0.14 -18.59 -30.88
N ASP A 202 -1.31 -19.06 -30.48
CA ASP A 202 -1.73 -20.43 -30.73
C ASP A 202 -2.18 -20.65 -32.21
N THR A 203 -2.55 -21.85 -32.57
CA THR A 203 -3.02 -22.19 -33.92
C THR A 203 -4.30 -21.47 -34.32
N SER A 204 -5.06 -20.93 -33.37
CA SER A 204 -6.24 -20.13 -33.62
C SER A 204 -5.94 -18.66 -33.81
N GLY A 205 -4.70 -18.20 -33.49
CA GLY A 205 -4.28 -16.81 -33.53
C GLY A 205 -4.44 -16.08 -32.19
N GLN A 206 -4.85 -16.78 -31.12
CA GLN A 206 -4.99 -16.18 -29.79
C GLN A 206 -3.62 -16.01 -29.13
N PRO A 207 -3.31 -14.89 -28.44
CA PRO A 207 -2.08 -14.73 -27.67
C PRO A 207 -1.92 -15.78 -26.58
N ILE A 208 -0.74 -16.40 -26.51
CA ILE A 208 -0.36 -17.33 -25.44
C ILE A 208 0.30 -16.51 -24.33
N LEU A 209 -0.31 -16.52 -23.14
CA LEU A 209 0.12 -15.74 -22.00
C LEU A 209 0.82 -16.61 -20.95
N LYS A 210 1.92 -16.10 -20.38
CA LYS A 210 2.62 -16.71 -19.23
C LYS A 210 2.77 -15.66 -18.14
N GLY A 211 2.22 -15.92 -16.94
CA GLY A 211 2.19 -14.96 -15.83
C GLY A 211 0.95 -15.13 -14.97
N GLY A 212 0.47 -14.04 -14.40
CA GLY A 212 -0.75 -14.04 -13.59
C GLY A 212 -0.54 -14.60 -12.18
N TRP A 213 0.65 -14.43 -11.60
CA TRP A 213 0.98 -14.87 -10.23
C TRP A 213 1.01 -13.74 -9.20
N GLN A 214 0.70 -12.50 -9.61
CA GLN A 214 0.77 -11.33 -8.73
C GLN A 214 -0.36 -11.29 -7.71
N ASN A 215 -1.39 -12.09 -7.92
CA ASN A 215 -2.51 -12.25 -6.99
C ASN A 215 -2.83 -13.74 -6.87
N ASN A 216 -2.89 -14.27 -5.65
CA ASN A 216 -3.16 -15.69 -5.39
C ASN A 216 -4.66 -16.01 -5.20
N ARG A 217 -5.55 -15.08 -5.52
CA ARG A 217 -6.99 -15.35 -5.62
C ARG A 217 -7.29 -16.05 -6.95
N ARG A 218 -8.20 -17.01 -6.92
CA ARG A 218 -8.55 -17.84 -8.10
C ARG A 218 -9.37 -17.11 -9.17
N SER A 219 -9.79 -15.88 -8.94
CA SER A 219 -10.46 -15.06 -9.96
C SER A 219 -9.45 -14.65 -11.04
N GLY A 220 -9.86 -14.64 -12.29
CA GLY A 220 -9.00 -14.27 -13.41
C GLY A 220 -8.78 -12.77 -13.57
N MET A 221 -8.09 -12.40 -14.65
CA MET A 221 -7.97 -11.00 -15.05
C MET A 221 -9.32 -10.41 -15.42
N HIS A 222 -9.48 -9.12 -15.19
CA HIS A 222 -10.70 -8.38 -15.51
C HIS A 222 -10.95 -8.36 -17.03
N GLU A 223 -12.17 -8.62 -17.46
CA GLU A 223 -12.52 -8.71 -18.88
C GLU A 223 -12.34 -7.40 -19.65
N LYS A 224 -12.50 -6.25 -18.99
CA LYS A 224 -12.45 -4.91 -19.61
C LYS A 224 -11.20 -4.12 -19.27
N TYR A 225 -10.69 -4.24 -18.03
CA TYR A 225 -9.62 -3.39 -17.53
C TYR A 225 -8.27 -4.06 -17.74
N ARG A 226 -7.81 -4.01 -19.02
CA ARG A 226 -6.52 -4.56 -19.46
C ARG A 226 -5.98 -3.80 -20.65
N TYR A 227 -4.68 -3.86 -20.83
CA TYR A 227 -3.97 -3.34 -21.99
C TYR A 227 -2.79 -4.26 -22.37
N ALA A 228 -2.31 -4.13 -23.62
CA ALA A 228 -1.10 -4.80 -24.09
C ALA A 228 -0.02 -3.77 -24.40
N GLU A 229 1.25 -4.07 -24.12
CA GLU A 229 2.38 -3.19 -24.44
C GLU A 229 3.59 -3.94 -24.98
N ASN A 230 4.60 -3.21 -25.43
CA ASN A 230 5.81 -3.71 -26.07
C ASN A 230 5.52 -4.50 -27.36
N ILE A 231 4.72 -3.91 -28.24
CA ILE A 231 4.32 -4.48 -29.53
C ILE A 231 4.55 -3.45 -30.63
N LEU A 232 5.37 -3.77 -31.64
CA LEU A 232 5.78 -2.83 -32.68
C LEU A 232 4.59 -2.26 -33.47
N GLU A 233 3.56 -3.06 -33.74
CA GLU A 233 2.39 -2.65 -34.51
C GLU A 233 1.47 -1.69 -33.73
N GLU A 234 1.68 -1.55 -32.43
CA GLU A 234 0.99 -0.58 -31.55
C GLU A 234 1.79 0.69 -31.32
N LEU A 235 2.94 0.86 -32.01
CA LEU A 235 3.72 2.09 -31.99
C LEU A 235 3.07 3.11 -32.93
N ASP A 236 2.15 3.94 -32.44
CA ASP A 236 1.35 4.83 -33.28
C ASP A 236 1.11 6.23 -32.70
N THR A 237 1.63 6.53 -31.51
CA THR A 237 1.54 7.86 -30.91
C THR A 237 2.88 8.39 -30.39
N ALA A 238 3.00 9.71 -30.28
CA ALA A 238 4.23 10.35 -29.81
C ALA A 238 4.57 9.96 -28.36
N ASN A 239 5.85 9.89 -28.07
CA ASN A 239 6.47 9.43 -26.83
C ASN A 239 6.36 7.91 -26.59
N GLU A 240 5.95 7.15 -27.60
CA GLU A 240 6.03 5.70 -27.54
C GLU A 240 7.30 5.17 -28.19
N TRP A 241 7.73 4.00 -27.70
CA TRP A 241 8.91 3.31 -28.19
C TRP A 241 8.73 1.78 -28.20
N TYR A 242 9.55 1.12 -29.03
CA TYR A 242 9.65 -0.35 -29.08
C TYR A 242 11.11 -0.74 -29.31
N TYR A 243 11.59 -1.78 -28.66
CA TYR A 243 12.92 -2.31 -28.88
C TYR A 243 12.85 -3.73 -29.43
N ASP A 244 13.33 -3.92 -30.68
CA ASP A 244 13.54 -5.24 -31.27
C ASP A 244 14.89 -5.78 -30.81
N LYS A 245 14.86 -6.70 -29.84
CA LYS A 245 16.04 -7.33 -29.27
C LYS A 245 16.83 -8.14 -30.31
N LYS A 246 16.16 -8.81 -31.28
CA LYS A 246 16.82 -9.61 -32.31
C LYS A 246 17.51 -8.71 -33.34
N ALA A 247 16.86 -7.66 -33.77
CA ALA A 247 17.38 -6.71 -34.70
C ALA A 247 18.32 -5.68 -34.04
N LYS A 248 18.41 -5.65 -32.70
CA LYS A 248 19.10 -4.62 -31.92
C LYS A 248 18.72 -3.21 -32.40
N SER A 249 17.42 -2.95 -32.54
CA SER A 249 16.89 -1.71 -33.10
C SER A 249 15.86 -1.10 -32.15
N LEU A 250 16.10 0.16 -31.82
CA LEU A 250 15.16 0.99 -31.09
C LEU A 250 14.28 1.73 -32.09
N TYR A 251 12.99 1.64 -31.95
CA TYR A 251 11.98 2.40 -32.67
C TYR A 251 11.37 3.41 -31.70
N TYR A 252 11.23 4.64 -32.14
CA TYR A 252 10.70 5.72 -31.30
C TYR A 252 9.83 6.67 -32.13
N PHE A 253 8.71 7.06 -31.57
CA PHE A 253 7.86 8.10 -32.14
C PHE A 253 8.09 9.41 -31.36
N PRO A 254 9.00 10.28 -31.83
CA PRO A 254 9.32 11.53 -31.13
C PRO A 254 8.16 12.51 -31.17
N PRO A 255 7.93 13.28 -30.11
CA PRO A 255 7.07 14.46 -30.19
C PRO A 255 7.68 15.53 -31.10
N ALA A 256 6.82 16.35 -31.70
CA ALA A 256 7.24 17.32 -32.75
C ALA A 256 8.32 18.34 -32.29
N TYR A 257 8.41 18.58 -30.99
CA TYR A 257 9.37 19.54 -30.42
C TYR A 257 10.75 18.94 -30.13
N LEU A 258 10.91 17.60 -30.25
CA LEU A 258 12.14 16.92 -29.86
C LEU A 258 13.13 16.84 -31.00
N ASP A 259 14.32 17.39 -30.80
CA ASP A 259 15.46 17.14 -31.69
C ASP A 259 16.17 15.85 -31.32
N LEU A 260 15.99 14.81 -32.13
CA LEU A 260 16.60 13.49 -31.94
C LEU A 260 18.13 13.49 -31.92
N GLN A 261 18.78 14.47 -32.58
CA GLN A 261 20.23 14.51 -32.66
C GLN A 261 20.89 15.01 -31.38
N SER A 262 20.20 15.81 -30.62
CA SER A 262 20.66 16.39 -29.36
C SER A 262 20.02 15.71 -28.13
N ALA A 263 18.97 14.92 -28.32
CA ALA A 263 18.28 14.26 -27.24
C ALA A 263 19.15 13.17 -26.57
N ARG A 264 19.09 13.13 -25.21
CA ARG A 264 19.78 12.13 -24.41
C ARG A 264 18.81 10.96 -24.16
N PHE A 265 19.24 9.75 -24.54
CA PHE A 265 18.50 8.52 -24.35
C PHE A 265 19.19 7.66 -23.28
N GLU A 266 18.43 7.17 -22.31
CA GLU A 266 18.89 6.34 -21.22
C GLU A 266 17.93 5.18 -20.98
N THR A 267 18.47 4.05 -20.51
CA THR A 267 17.67 2.87 -20.10
C THR A 267 18.20 2.32 -18.79
N PRO A 268 17.33 2.11 -17.76
CA PRO A 268 17.75 1.53 -16.49
C PRO A 268 18.33 0.12 -16.65
N GLN A 269 19.33 -0.23 -15.83
CA GLN A 269 20.01 -1.53 -15.91
C GLN A 269 19.88 -2.35 -14.61
N LEU A 270 19.61 -1.72 -13.48
CA LEU A 270 19.66 -2.35 -12.17
C LEU A 270 18.29 -2.24 -11.46
N PRO A 271 17.90 -3.26 -10.71
CA PRO A 271 16.74 -3.17 -9.83
C PRO A 271 17.05 -2.47 -8.50
N HIS A 272 18.33 -2.39 -8.09
CA HIS A 272 18.75 -1.80 -6.82
C HIS A 272 19.89 -0.81 -7.05
N LEU A 273 19.88 0.29 -6.30
CA LEU A 273 20.98 1.28 -6.27
C LEU A 273 21.86 1.10 -5.03
N PHE A 274 21.23 0.88 -3.87
CA PHE A 274 21.91 0.63 -2.61
C PHE A 274 21.41 -0.64 -1.93
N GLU A 275 22.35 -1.42 -1.40
CA GLU A 275 22.06 -2.64 -0.67
C GLU A 275 22.78 -2.68 0.67
N PHE A 276 22.06 -2.91 1.75
CA PHE A 276 22.60 -3.24 3.06
C PHE A 276 22.49 -4.75 3.23
N ARG A 277 23.61 -5.46 3.26
CA ARG A 277 23.67 -6.93 3.28
C ARG A 277 24.40 -7.41 4.54
N GLY A 278 23.64 -7.66 5.58
CA GLY A 278 24.08 -8.26 6.84
C GLY A 278 23.24 -9.45 7.25
N THR A 279 23.46 -9.93 8.45
CA THR A 279 22.65 -10.96 9.13
C THR A 279 22.39 -10.51 10.58
N GLU A 280 21.61 -11.27 11.34
CA GLU A 280 21.42 -11.01 12.78
C GLU A 280 22.77 -11.06 13.53
N GLU A 281 23.65 -12.00 13.18
CA GLU A 281 24.95 -12.18 13.82
C GLU A 281 26.01 -11.17 13.36
N LYS A 282 25.90 -10.74 12.08
CA LYS A 282 26.84 -9.80 11.44
C LYS A 282 26.08 -8.67 10.76
N PRO A 283 25.39 -7.83 11.51
CA PRO A 283 24.59 -6.76 10.94
C PRO A 283 25.43 -5.60 10.39
N VAL A 284 24.88 -4.90 9.40
CA VAL A 284 25.41 -3.60 8.94
C VAL A 284 24.89 -2.53 9.90
N LYS A 285 25.80 -1.69 10.44
CA LYS A 285 25.43 -0.75 11.51
C LYS A 285 25.83 0.69 11.24
N ASN A 286 24.97 1.62 11.68
CA ASN A 286 25.27 3.04 11.84
C ASN A 286 25.74 3.73 10.54
N ILE A 287 25.01 3.48 9.45
CA ILE A 287 25.25 4.08 8.15
C ILE A 287 24.05 4.96 7.78
N THR A 288 24.31 6.19 7.37
CA THR A 288 23.29 7.13 6.90
C THR A 288 23.56 7.50 5.43
N ILE A 289 22.52 7.44 4.61
CA ILE A 289 22.51 8.03 3.26
C ILE A 289 21.61 9.28 3.34
N SER A 290 22.11 10.42 2.90
CA SER A 290 21.38 11.68 3.05
C SER A 290 21.56 12.65 1.88
N GLY A 291 20.50 13.36 1.50
CA GLY A 291 20.56 14.48 0.55
C GLY A 291 20.91 14.07 -0.87
N LEU A 292 20.52 12.87 -1.31
CA LEU A 292 20.76 12.36 -2.67
C LEU A 292 19.44 12.20 -3.43
N THR A 293 19.52 12.32 -4.76
CA THR A 293 18.47 11.91 -5.69
C THR A 293 18.75 10.49 -6.18
N LEU A 294 17.78 9.58 -6.06
CA LEU A 294 17.84 8.18 -6.49
C LEU A 294 16.82 7.97 -7.59
N THR A 295 17.24 7.48 -8.76
CA THR A 295 16.37 7.39 -9.94
C THR A 295 16.74 6.23 -10.85
N GLU A 296 15.85 5.88 -11.77
CA GLU A 296 16.05 4.96 -12.88
C GLU A 296 16.45 3.54 -12.42
N THR A 297 15.49 2.78 -11.89
CA THR A 297 15.63 1.34 -11.70
C THR A 297 14.68 0.57 -12.61
N VAL A 298 15.04 -0.65 -13.01
CA VAL A 298 14.20 -1.50 -13.87
C VAL A 298 12.92 -1.93 -13.16
N ARG A 299 11.86 -2.18 -13.92
CA ARG A 299 10.61 -2.75 -13.41
C ARG A 299 10.81 -4.21 -13.00
N THR A 300 10.11 -4.65 -11.96
CA THR A 300 10.24 -6.01 -11.42
C THR A 300 8.91 -6.77 -11.37
N PHE A 301 7.86 -6.26 -11.98
CA PHE A 301 6.52 -6.83 -11.95
C PHE A 301 6.43 -8.31 -12.42
N MET A 302 7.29 -8.73 -13.35
CA MET A 302 7.39 -10.12 -13.76
C MET A 302 8.28 -11.00 -12.84
N LEU A 303 8.95 -10.39 -11.86
CA LEU A 303 9.72 -11.06 -10.80
C LEU A 303 8.98 -11.12 -9.46
N ASN A 304 7.86 -10.46 -9.36
CA ASN A 304 6.95 -10.39 -8.23
C ASN A 304 6.22 -11.74 -8.07
N LYS A 305 6.79 -12.68 -7.31
CA LYS A 305 6.30 -14.06 -7.19
C LYS A 305 6.19 -14.57 -5.76
N GLU A 306 6.71 -13.84 -4.79
CA GLU A 306 6.67 -14.27 -3.40
C GLU A 306 5.29 -13.96 -2.81
N PRO A 307 4.45 -14.95 -2.45
CA PRO A 307 3.19 -14.70 -1.79
C PRO A 307 3.43 -14.22 -0.36
N LEU A 308 2.67 -13.22 0.07
CA LEU A 308 2.52 -12.89 1.49
C LEU A 308 1.52 -13.87 2.14
N LEU A 309 1.58 -14.01 3.44
CA LEU A 309 0.80 -15.01 4.19
C LEU A 309 -0.71 -14.81 3.98
N ARG A 310 -1.38 -15.78 3.36
CA ARG A 310 -2.82 -15.79 3.05
C ARG A 310 -3.34 -14.47 2.47
N SER A 311 -2.48 -13.79 1.74
CA SER A 311 -2.76 -12.55 1.07
C SER A 311 -3.29 -12.81 -0.34
N ASP A 312 -3.95 -11.81 -0.89
CA ASP A 312 -4.15 -11.67 -2.32
C ASP A 312 -2.99 -10.92 -3.00
N TRP A 313 -1.85 -10.83 -2.32
CA TRP A 313 -0.69 -10.04 -2.71
C TRP A 313 0.56 -10.89 -2.78
N THR A 314 1.26 -10.87 -3.92
CA THR A 314 2.64 -11.31 -4.03
C THR A 314 3.55 -10.10 -4.10
N ILE A 315 4.83 -10.24 -3.75
CA ILE A 315 5.77 -9.12 -3.71
C ILE A 315 7.10 -9.46 -4.37
N TYR A 316 7.76 -8.46 -4.95
CA TYR A 316 9.17 -8.51 -5.24
C TYR A 316 9.96 -8.15 -3.99
N ARG A 317 10.81 -9.08 -3.49
CA ARG A 317 11.62 -8.86 -2.30
C ARG A 317 12.84 -8.00 -2.62
N GLY A 318 12.60 -6.71 -2.83
CA GLY A 318 13.62 -5.72 -3.18
C GLY A 318 13.03 -4.34 -3.43
N GLY A 319 13.91 -3.37 -3.61
CA GLY A 319 13.61 -1.97 -3.90
C GLY A 319 14.87 -1.24 -4.34
N ALA A 320 14.75 0.01 -4.78
CA ALA A 320 15.92 0.81 -5.14
C ALA A 320 16.94 0.90 -3.98
N VAL A 321 16.43 0.92 -2.74
CA VAL A 321 17.25 0.76 -1.52
C VAL A 321 16.74 -0.45 -0.74
N ILE A 322 17.58 -1.46 -0.55
CA ILE A 322 17.23 -2.66 0.22
C ILE A 322 18.05 -2.76 1.51
N TYR A 323 17.35 -3.03 2.61
CA TYR A 323 17.91 -3.30 3.92
C TYR A 323 17.67 -4.77 4.28
N GLU A 324 18.74 -5.53 4.49
CA GLU A 324 18.72 -6.89 5.02
C GLU A 324 19.84 -7.02 6.04
N GLY A 325 19.50 -7.33 7.29
CA GLY A 325 20.47 -7.41 8.37
C GLY A 325 21.06 -6.06 8.78
N ALA A 326 20.25 -5.00 8.84
CA ALA A 326 20.70 -3.65 9.18
C ALA A 326 20.25 -3.23 10.58
N ILE A 327 21.11 -2.48 11.29
CA ILE A 327 20.81 -1.88 12.59
C ILE A 327 21.19 -0.41 12.58
N ARG A 328 20.28 0.49 12.95
CA ARG A 328 20.46 1.95 13.01
C ARG A 328 21.02 2.54 11.71
N CYS A 329 20.56 2.00 10.58
CA CYS A 329 20.83 2.55 9.27
C CYS A 329 19.69 3.49 8.82
N ARG A 330 20.03 4.59 8.14
CA ARG A 330 19.07 5.65 7.81
C ARG A 330 19.14 6.08 6.36
N LEU A 331 18.00 6.45 5.81
CA LEU A 331 17.86 7.19 4.56
C LEU A 331 17.14 8.49 4.87
N GLN A 332 17.81 9.62 4.68
CA GLN A 332 17.29 10.91 5.14
C GLN A 332 17.38 12.00 4.08
N ASN A 333 16.35 12.84 3.98
CA ASN A 333 16.34 14.02 3.10
C ASN A 333 16.67 13.71 1.63
N CYS A 334 16.37 12.50 1.17
CA CYS A 334 16.57 12.06 -0.20
C CYS A 334 15.33 12.31 -1.07
N VAL A 335 15.57 12.35 -2.39
CA VAL A 335 14.52 12.34 -3.40
C VAL A 335 14.62 11.01 -4.14
N LEU A 336 13.52 10.25 -4.18
CA LEU A 336 13.42 8.98 -4.88
C LEU A 336 12.31 9.12 -5.92
N HIS A 337 12.67 9.00 -7.21
CA HIS A 337 11.67 9.11 -8.28
C HIS A 337 12.06 8.30 -9.51
N ASP A 338 11.09 8.04 -10.39
CA ASP A 338 11.27 7.23 -11.61
C ASP A 338 11.94 5.87 -11.30
N LEU A 339 11.38 5.16 -10.32
CA LEU A 339 11.87 3.84 -9.91
C LEU A 339 10.89 2.76 -10.37
N GLY A 340 11.33 1.80 -11.16
CA GLY A 340 10.49 0.77 -11.76
C GLY A 340 9.94 -0.29 -10.77
N ASN A 341 10.34 -0.25 -9.50
CA ASN A 341 9.92 -1.20 -8.45
C ASN A 341 9.62 -0.49 -7.13
N ASN A 342 9.71 -1.19 -5.97
CA ASN A 342 9.56 -0.54 -4.66
C ASN A 342 10.69 0.48 -4.42
N ALA A 343 10.40 1.61 -3.79
CA ALA A 343 11.46 2.58 -3.51
C ALA A 343 12.41 2.10 -2.41
N VAL A 344 11.86 1.67 -1.25
CA VAL A 344 12.65 1.16 -0.11
C VAL A 344 12.08 -0.15 0.40
N PHE A 345 12.94 -1.12 0.67
CA PHE A 345 12.53 -2.44 1.11
C PHE A 345 13.36 -2.93 2.31
N PHE A 346 12.70 -3.18 3.43
CA PHE A 346 13.29 -3.84 4.60
C PHE A 346 12.96 -5.33 4.55
N SER A 347 13.99 -6.15 4.27
CA SER A 347 13.89 -7.60 4.15
C SER A 347 14.41 -8.27 5.41
N LYS A 348 13.64 -9.20 5.96
CA LYS A 348 14.06 -10.05 7.08
C LYS A 348 14.49 -9.25 8.31
N PHE A 349 15.62 -9.63 8.97
CA PHE A 349 16.12 -8.97 10.17
C PHE A 349 16.56 -7.54 9.91
N ASN A 350 15.93 -6.57 10.58
CA ASN A 350 16.34 -5.17 10.66
C ASN A 350 15.92 -4.58 12.00
N ARG A 351 16.69 -3.65 12.58
CA ARG A 351 16.42 -3.01 13.88
C ARG A 351 16.75 -1.53 13.85
N ASP A 352 15.92 -0.72 14.48
CA ASP A 352 16.16 0.71 14.73
C ASP A 352 16.49 1.53 13.44
N CYS A 353 16.04 1.07 12.28
CA CYS A 353 16.28 1.77 11.02
C CYS A 353 15.24 2.86 10.77
N GLU A 354 15.60 3.87 9.97
CA GLU A 354 14.74 5.03 9.76
C GLU A 354 14.78 5.53 8.32
N ILE A 355 13.59 5.86 7.79
CA ILE A 355 13.41 6.62 6.54
C ILE A 355 12.73 7.92 6.91
N SER A 356 13.42 9.06 6.70
CA SER A 356 12.87 10.35 7.13
C SER A 356 13.22 11.52 6.21
N GLY A 357 12.30 12.48 6.12
CA GLY A 357 12.49 13.71 5.35
C GLY A 357 12.59 13.48 3.84
N CYS A 358 12.17 12.33 3.32
CA CYS A 358 12.30 11.97 1.91
C CYS A 358 11.06 12.38 1.10
N GLN A 359 11.29 12.70 -0.17
CA GLN A 359 10.26 12.72 -1.21
C GLN A 359 10.36 11.42 -2.00
N ILE A 360 9.22 10.73 -2.17
CA ILE A 360 9.13 9.46 -2.88
C ILE A 360 7.97 9.58 -3.86
N SER A 361 8.27 9.57 -5.17
CA SER A 361 7.26 9.78 -6.20
C SER A 361 7.59 9.02 -7.48
N GLU A 362 6.60 8.80 -8.34
CA GLU A 362 6.77 8.11 -9.61
C GLU A 362 7.43 6.73 -9.41
N ILE A 363 6.80 5.94 -8.55
CA ILE A 363 7.30 4.62 -8.12
C ILE A 363 6.48 3.51 -8.78
N GLY A 364 7.16 2.54 -9.39
CA GLY A 364 6.51 1.42 -10.10
C GLY A 364 5.63 0.55 -9.20
N ALA A 365 5.98 0.40 -7.94
CA ALA A 365 5.24 -0.38 -6.95
C ALA A 365 5.02 0.40 -5.64
N SER A 366 5.42 -0.13 -4.49
CA SER A 366 5.21 0.50 -3.18
C SER A 366 6.31 1.50 -2.80
N GLY A 367 5.97 2.44 -1.91
CA GLY A 367 6.93 3.40 -1.36
C GLY A 367 7.92 2.72 -0.41
N ILE A 368 7.49 2.31 0.77
CA ILE A 368 8.35 1.71 1.80
C ILE A 368 7.72 0.40 2.28
N CYS A 369 8.46 -0.72 2.17
CA CYS A 369 8.00 -2.04 2.56
C CYS A 369 8.82 -2.59 3.73
N PHE A 370 8.14 -3.13 4.75
CA PHE A 370 8.73 -3.93 5.83
C PHE A 370 8.19 -5.35 5.73
N VAL A 371 9.04 -6.29 5.31
CA VAL A 371 8.62 -7.68 5.06
C VAL A 371 9.57 -8.65 5.74
N GLY A 372 9.11 -9.27 6.82
CA GLY A 372 9.85 -10.30 7.53
C GLY A 372 10.03 -11.57 6.71
N ASP A 373 10.68 -12.55 7.31
CA ASP A 373 10.85 -13.88 6.73
C ASP A 373 9.74 -14.81 7.24
N PRO A 374 9.12 -15.64 6.41
CA PRO A 374 8.11 -16.61 6.85
C PRO A 374 8.58 -17.57 7.95
N SER A 375 9.90 -17.80 8.09
CA SER A 375 10.46 -18.59 9.18
C SER A 375 10.25 -17.96 10.56
N ALA A 376 9.94 -16.66 10.63
CA ALA A 376 9.59 -15.97 11.85
C ALA A 376 8.14 -16.21 12.27
N VAL A 377 7.30 -16.72 11.38
CA VAL A 377 5.88 -16.98 11.63
C VAL A 377 5.68 -18.39 12.17
N ARG A 378 4.81 -18.56 13.15
CA ARG A 378 4.42 -19.86 13.70
C ARG A 378 3.26 -20.43 12.89
N SER A 379 3.37 -21.67 12.43
CA SER A 379 2.34 -22.33 11.61
C SER A 379 1.90 -21.47 10.40
N PRO A 380 2.83 -21.04 9.53
CA PRO A 380 2.50 -20.18 8.41
C PRO A 380 1.59 -20.86 7.40
N SER A 381 0.70 -20.10 6.78
CA SER A 381 -0.12 -20.49 5.63
C SER A 381 0.05 -19.43 4.53
N PHE A 382 0.10 -19.83 3.26
CA PHE A 382 0.37 -18.93 2.14
C PHE A 382 -0.85 -18.75 1.23
N GLU A 383 -1.57 -19.82 0.96
CA GLU A 383 -2.77 -19.75 0.14
C GLU A 383 -3.96 -19.27 0.96
N TYR A 384 -4.84 -18.48 0.36
CA TYR A 384 -6.01 -17.91 1.05
C TYR A 384 -6.88 -18.95 1.74
N ASN A 385 -7.12 -20.09 1.11
CA ASN A 385 -7.93 -21.18 1.65
C ASN A 385 -7.14 -22.19 2.50
N GLU A 386 -5.85 -21.96 2.69
CA GLU A 386 -5.01 -22.82 3.52
C GLU A 386 -5.23 -22.50 5.00
N SER A 387 -5.28 -23.53 5.84
CA SER A 387 -5.35 -23.36 7.29
C SER A 387 -4.69 -24.53 8.00
N VAL A 388 -4.05 -24.25 9.14
CA VAL A 388 -3.49 -25.28 10.02
C VAL A 388 -4.57 -25.65 11.03
N PRO A 389 -4.95 -26.96 11.16
CA PRO A 389 -5.90 -27.39 12.17
C PRO A 389 -5.44 -27.01 13.59
N PRO A 390 -6.33 -26.56 14.50
CA PRO A 390 -5.96 -26.17 15.85
C PRO A 390 -5.13 -27.21 16.62
N SER A 391 -5.40 -28.49 16.40
CA SER A 391 -4.65 -29.60 17.02
C SER A 391 -3.19 -29.75 16.56
N LYS A 392 -2.82 -29.13 15.43
CA LYS A 392 -1.46 -29.13 14.88
C LYS A 392 -0.78 -27.76 14.93
N MET A 393 -1.51 -26.76 15.40
CA MET A 393 -1.06 -25.36 15.42
C MET A 393 -0.07 -25.13 16.56
N ASP A 394 1.01 -24.38 16.30
CA ASP A 394 1.89 -23.88 17.38
C ASP A 394 1.14 -22.77 18.13
N LEU A 395 0.75 -23.03 19.38
CA LEU A 395 -0.04 -22.11 20.21
C LEU A 395 0.81 -21.11 21.02
N ARG A 396 2.13 -21.09 20.87
CA ARG A 396 2.97 -20.07 21.52
C ARG A 396 2.70 -18.71 20.89
N SER A 397 2.65 -17.66 21.71
CA SER A 397 2.41 -16.29 21.25
C SER A 397 3.63 -15.68 20.58
N GLY A 398 3.40 -14.72 19.69
CA GLY A 398 4.42 -13.91 19.04
C GLY A 398 5.28 -14.66 18.01
N PRO A 399 6.38 -14.04 17.56
CA PRO A 399 7.22 -14.58 16.50
C PRO A 399 7.97 -15.85 16.93
N LYS A 400 8.37 -16.66 15.95
CA LYS A 400 9.18 -17.87 16.17
C LYS A 400 10.67 -17.59 16.21
N THR A 401 11.13 -16.62 15.40
CA THR A 401 12.52 -16.19 15.31
C THR A 401 12.61 -14.67 15.29
N ASN A 402 13.81 -14.09 15.26
CA ASN A 402 14.03 -12.65 15.12
C ASN A 402 14.14 -12.15 13.68
N ASN A 403 13.89 -13.02 12.70
CA ASN A 403 14.14 -12.72 11.28
C ASN A 403 13.05 -11.86 10.64
N TYR A 404 12.81 -10.67 11.22
CA TYR A 404 11.81 -9.70 10.79
C TYR A 404 12.21 -8.28 11.16
N PRO A 405 11.67 -7.23 10.47
CA PRO A 405 11.93 -5.84 10.84
C PRO A 405 11.22 -5.45 12.14
N LYS A 406 11.93 -4.74 13.02
CA LYS A 406 11.40 -4.26 14.29
C LYS A 406 12.00 -2.93 14.70
N ASP A 407 11.25 -2.13 15.49
CA ASP A 407 11.67 -0.83 16.06
C ASP A 407 12.11 0.18 14.97
N CYS A 408 11.58 0.08 13.75
CA CYS A 408 11.91 0.96 12.63
C CYS A 408 10.92 2.12 12.48
N LYS A 409 11.36 3.20 11.79
CA LYS A 409 10.57 4.42 11.68
C LYS A 409 10.45 4.91 10.24
N VAL A 410 9.25 5.39 9.90
CA VAL A 410 8.91 6.13 8.68
C VAL A 410 8.36 7.47 9.12
N TYR A 411 9.18 8.54 9.01
CA TYR A 411 8.87 9.83 9.61
C TYR A 411 9.07 10.99 8.65
N ASP A 412 8.09 11.91 8.57
CA ASP A 412 8.19 13.14 7.78
C ASP A 412 8.54 12.88 6.30
N ASN A 413 7.85 11.94 5.63
CA ASN A 413 8.06 11.67 4.21
C ASN A 413 6.86 12.10 3.38
N LEU A 414 7.12 12.62 2.19
CA LEU A 414 6.13 12.96 1.18
C LEU A 414 6.12 11.87 0.11
N MET A 415 5.01 11.12 -0.01
CA MET A 415 4.87 10.00 -0.93
C MET A 415 3.67 10.20 -1.85
N PHE A 416 3.87 10.13 -3.18
CA PHE A 416 2.79 10.32 -4.14
C PHE A 416 3.11 9.72 -5.50
N ASP A 417 2.09 9.53 -6.34
CA ASP A 417 2.20 8.89 -7.66
C ASP A 417 2.92 7.54 -7.59
N LEU A 418 2.43 6.67 -6.68
CA LEU A 418 2.96 5.33 -6.49
C LEU A 418 2.20 4.32 -7.34
N GLY A 419 2.81 3.16 -7.59
CA GLY A 419 2.15 2.04 -8.27
C GLY A 419 1.84 2.32 -9.73
N TYR A 420 2.73 3.02 -10.46
CA TYR A 420 2.46 3.28 -11.87
C TYR A 420 2.54 1.99 -12.73
N VAL A 421 3.24 0.97 -12.26
CA VAL A 421 3.31 -0.38 -12.85
C VAL A 421 2.36 -1.33 -12.11
N GLU A 422 2.64 -1.60 -10.83
CA GLU A 422 1.93 -2.59 -10.01
C GLU A 422 0.83 -1.93 -9.18
N LYS A 423 -0.39 -2.45 -9.25
CA LYS A 423 -1.54 -1.88 -8.51
C LYS A 423 -1.72 -2.47 -7.12
N GLN A 424 -1.08 -3.60 -6.84
CA GLN A 424 -0.88 -4.13 -5.49
C GLN A 424 0.22 -3.34 -4.78
N SER A 425 -0.07 -2.09 -4.37
CA SER A 425 0.93 -1.18 -3.82
C SER A 425 0.39 -0.36 -2.65
N ALA A 426 1.30 0.07 -1.78
CA ALA A 426 1.01 0.96 -0.67
C ALA A 426 2.10 2.04 -0.53
N GLY A 427 1.74 3.17 0.10
CA GLY A 427 2.76 4.13 0.54
C GLY A 427 3.69 3.50 1.56
N VAL A 428 3.12 2.83 2.58
CA VAL A 428 3.85 2.01 3.56
C VAL A 428 3.19 0.65 3.67
N GLU A 429 3.95 -0.42 3.45
CA GLU A 429 3.53 -1.82 3.58
C GLU A 429 4.19 -2.48 4.78
N LEU A 430 3.39 -3.06 5.69
CA LEU A 430 3.83 -3.74 6.90
C LEU A 430 3.36 -5.20 6.86
N SER A 431 4.29 -6.15 6.75
CA SER A 431 4.03 -7.59 6.74
C SER A 431 5.08 -8.34 7.54
N MET A 432 4.68 -9.22 8.44
CA MET A 432 5.61 -9.99 9.27
C MET A 432 6.64 -9.09 9.98
N CYS A 433 6.20 -8.03 10.64
CA CYS A 433 7.06 -7.07 11.36
C CYS A 433 6.43 -6.66 12.69
N GLN A 434 7.16 -5.91 13.51
CA GLN A 434 6.72 -5.51 14.85
C GLN A 434 7.24 -4.12 15.20
N ASP A 435 6.49 -3.36 16.02
CA ASP A 435 6.93 -2.09 16.62
C ASP A 435 7.43 -1.06 15.56
N ILE A 436 6.72 -0.94 14.42
CA ILE A 436 7.03 0.04 13.38
C ILE A 436 6.25 1.33 13.66
N THR A 437 6.96 2.46 13.66
CA THR A 437 6.35 3.79 13.77
C THR A 437 6.22 4.42 12.38
N VAL A 438 4.98 4.79 11.99
CA VAL A 438 4.67 5.53 10.76
C VAL A 438 4.03 6.84 11.16
N SER A 439 4.78 7.94 11.08
CA SER A 439 4.31 9.20 11.64
C SER A 439 4.67 10.42 10.79
N HIS A 440 3.77 11.40 10.77
CA HIS A 440 3.95 12.66 10.05
C HIS A 440 4.25 12.50 8.55
N ASN A 441 3.71 11.49 7.89
CA ASN A 441 3.84 11.34 6.45
C ASN A 441 2.62 11.92 5.73
N THR A 442 2.84 12.51 4.56
CA THR A 442 1.77 12.87 3.62
C THR A 442 1.81 11.90 2.45
N ILE A 443 0.71 11.16 2.24
CA ILE A 443 0.61 10.08 1.25
C ILE A 443 -0.63 10.30 0.39
N TYR A 444 -0.45 10.38 -0.94
CA TYR A 444 -1.58 10.55 -1.84
C TYR A 444 -1.28 10.02 -3.26
N ASP A 445 -2.31 9.96 -4.09
CA ASP A 445 -2.25 9.44 -5.47
C ASP A 445 -1.69 8.02 -5.53
N VAL A 446 -2.34 7.10 -4.76
CA VAL A 446 -1.97 5.68 -4.67
C VAL A 446 -3.11 4.81 -5.25
N PRO A 447 -2.82 3.81 -6.10
CA PRO A 447 -3.85 2.97 -6.71
C PRO A 447 -4.59 2.09 -5.70
N ARG A 448 -3.95 1.70 -4.58
CA ARG A 448 -4.53 0.89 -3.52
C ARG A 448 -4.49 1.63 -2.18
N ALA A 449 -3.75 1.19 -1.20
CA ALA A 449 -3.77 1.75 0.15
C ALA A 449 -2.64 2.78 0.37
N GLY A 450 -2.90 3.81 1.17
CA GLY A 450 -1.82 4.70 1.63
C GLY A 450 -0.91 4.00 2.63
N ILE A 451 -1.50 3.32 3.63
CA ILE A 451 -0.80 2.51 4.63
C ILE A 451 -1.51 1.16 4.72
N ASN A 452 -0.76 0.06 4.61
CA ASN A 452 -1.30 -1.28 4.68
C ASN A 452 -0.61 -2.11 5.76
N VAL A 453 -1.39 -2.86 6.55
CA VAL A 453 -0.90 -3.84 7.53
C VAL A 453 -1.41 -5.20 7.13
N SER A 454 -0.49 -6.07 6.72
CA SER A 454 -0.77 -7.45 6.31
C SER A 454 -0.73 -8.43 7.48
N GLU A 455 -1.04 -9.68 7.22
CA GLU A 455 -0.99 -10.76 8.19
C GLU A 455 0.44 -11.15 8.58
N GLY A 456 0.57 -11.91 9.68
CA GLY A 456 1.84 -12.34 10.26
C GLY A 456 2.56 -11.24 11.02
N THR A 457 1.93 -10.11 11.25
CA THR A 457 2.47 -9.01 12.06
C THR A 457 2.21 -9.24 13.55
N TRP A 458 3.17 -8.84 14.38
CA TRP A 458 3.08 -9.04 15.83
C TRP A 458 2.62 -7.80 16.60
N GLY A 459 2.17 -6.79 15.89
CA GLY A 459 1.60 -5.57 16.46
C GLY A 459 2.64 -4.57 16.96
N GLY A 460 2.22 -3.71 17.89
CA GLY A 460 3.04 -2.62 18.42
C GLY A 460 3.27 -1.47 17.44
N HIS A 461 2.63 -1.50 16.28
CA HIS A 461 2.75 -0.41 15.33
C HIS A 461 2.08 0.86 15.85
N ILE A 462 2.75 2.00 15.66
CA ILE A 462 2.21 3.33 15.97
C ILE A 462 2.08 4.09 14.66
N ILE A 463 0.84 4.34 14.25
CA ILE A 463 0.50 5.04 13.01
C ILE A 463 -0.21 6.33 13.40
N GLU A 464 0.51 7.46 13.33
CA GLU A 464 0.02 8.70 13.89
C GLU A 464 0.41 9.94 13.09
N TYR A 465 -0.43 10.97 13.16
CA TYR A 465 -0.21 12.28 12.53
C TYR A 465 0.02 12.21 11.01
N ASN A 466 -0.40 11.14 10.35
CA ASN A 466 -0.30 11.05 8.90
C ASN A 466 -1.48 11.78 8.23
N ASP A 467 -1.23 12.28 7.01
CA ASP A 467 -2.23 12.85 6.11
C ASP A 467 -2.32 11.98 4.85
N VAL A 468 -3.40 11.20 4.73
CA VAL A 468 -3.52 10.15 3.69
C VAL A 468 -4.80 10.38 2.90
N PHE A 469 -4.68 10.64 1.60
CA PHE A 469 -5.83 10.96 0.76
C PHE A 469 -5.63 10.56 -0.70
N ASN A 470 -6.71 10.60 -1.48
CA ASN A 470 -6.72 10.20 -2.89
C ASN A 470 -6.08 8.83 -3.13
N THR A 471 -6.53 7.85 -2.35
CA THR A 471 -6.12 6.45 -2.41
C THR A 471 -7.23 5.59 -3.01
N VAL A 472 -6.97 4.30 -3.22
CA VAL A 472 -7.91 3.33 -3.83
C VAL A 472 -8.38 3.82 -5.21
N LYS A 473 -7.48 4.45 -5.97
CA LYS A 473 -7.81 5.05 -7.28
C LYS A 473 -8.15 4.01 -8.34
N GLU A 474 -7.48 2.84 -8.28
CA GLU A 474 -7.59 1.82 -9.33
C GLU A 474 -8.05 0.46 -8.79
N THR A 475 -8.06 0.26 -7.49
CA THR A 475 -8.54 -0.98 -6.86
C THR A 475 -9.91 -0.79 -6.21
N GLY A 476 -10.42 -1.81 -5.57
CA GLY A 476 -11.69 -1.79 -4.84
C GLY A 476 -11.64 -2.62 -3.57
N ASP A 477 -12.56 -2.38 -2.64
CA ASP A 477 -12.63 -3.04 -1.33
C ASP A 477 -11.39 -2.81 -0.46
N HIS A 478 -10.90 -1.57 -0.45
CA HIS A 478 -9.73 -1.15 0.33
C HIS A 478 -9.97 0.21 0.98
N GLY A 479 -9.04 0.63 1.86
CA GLY A 479 -9.08 1.92 2.55
C GLY A 479 -7.80 2.74 2.37
N SER A 480 -7.85 4.03 2.75
CA SER A 480 -6.65 4.85 2.90
C SER A 480 -5.68 4.23 3.90
N PHE A 481 -6.17 3.83 5.06
CA PHE A 481 -5.56 2.80 5.90
C PHE A 481 -6.28 1.49 5.63
N ASN A 482 -5.53 0.43 5.34
CA ASN A 482 -6.09 -0.89 5.08
C ASN A 482 -5.35 -1.94 5.92
N SER A 483 -6.07 -2.93 6.44
CA SER A 483 -5.44 -4.07 7.10
C SER A 483 -6.27 -5.33 6.94
N TRP A 484 -5.60 -6.47 7.06
CA TRP A 484 -6.21 -7.75 7.33
C TRP A 484 -5.40 -8.49 8.39
N GLY A 485 -6.00 -9.49 9.04
CA GLY A 485 -5.40 -10.27 10.11
C GLY A 485 -5.69 -11.74 9.89
N ARG A 486 -5.40 -12.24 8.69
CA ARG A 486 -5.54 -13.67 8.34
C ARG A 486 -4.43 -14.49 9.00
N ASP A 487 -4.23 -14.23 10.27
CA ASP A 487 -3.24 -14.90 11.10
C ASP A 487 -3.58 -16.40 11.29
N ARG A 488 -2.73 -17.16 11.97
CA ARG A 488 -2.84 -18.63 12.05
C ARG A 488 -4.20 -19.16 12.53
N TYR A 489 -4.96 -18.42 13.33
CA TYR A 489 -6.32 -18.81 13.78
C TYR A 489 -7.36 -18.68 12.67
N TRP A 490 -7.14 -17.80 11.72
CA TRP A 490 -8.12 -17.42 10.71
C TRP A 490 -8.29 -18.52 9.66
N GLN A 491 -9.51 -18.63 9.15
CA GLN A 491 -9.83 -19.43 7.98
C GLN A 491 -11.04 -18.87 7.22
N ALA A 492 -11.13 -19.21 5.93
CA ALA A 492 -12.17 -18.68 5.04
C ALA A 492 -13.59 -19.18 5.36
N ASP A 493 -13.73 -20.35 6.01
CA ASP A 493 -15.03 -20.87 6.46
C ASP A 493 -15.47 -20.16 7.75
N LYS A 494 -16.40 -19.22 7.62
CA LYS A 494 -16.87 -18.36 8.73
C LYS A 494 -17.46 -19.15 9.89
N LYS A 495 -18.19 -20.24 9.64
CA LYS A 495 -18.77 -21.04 10.72
C LYS A 495 -17.71 -21.72 11.57
N LYS A 496 -16.69 -22.27 10.90
CA LYS A 496 -15.55 -22.87 11.61
C LYS A 496 -14.74 -21.81 12.34
N LEU A 497 -14.52 -20.66 11.71
CA LEU A 497 -13.82 -19.54 12.33
C LEU A 497 -14.55 -19.03 13.58
N ASP A 498 -15.87 -18.85 13.50
CA ASP A 498 -16.71 -18.49 14.67
C ASP A 498 -16.58 -19.51 15.81
N SER A 499 -16.57 -20.82 15.50
CA SER A 499 -16.40 -21.88 16.51
C SER A 499 -15.01 -21.81 17.14
N ILE A 500 -13.96 -21.64 16.34
CA ILE A 500 -12.58 -21.52 16.84
C ILE A 500 -12.44 -20.34 17.81
N VAL A 501 -12.98 -19.17 17.43
CA VAL A 501 -12.90 -17.97 18.29
C VAL A 501 -13.76 -18.10 19.54
N ALA A 502 -14.92 -18.76 19.43
CA ALA A 502 -15.80 -19.00 20.57
C ALA A 502 -15.18 -19.98 21.60
N GLU A 503 -14.58 -21.06 21.11
CA GLU A 503 -13.95 -22.09 21.95
C GLU A 503 -12.61 -21.67 22.53
N ASN A 504 -11.85 -20.81 21.79
CA ASN A 504 -10.50 -20.40 22.14
C ASN A 504 -10.31 -18.88 21.89
N PRO A 505 -10.89 -18.01 22.73
CA PRO A 505 -10.87 -16.56 22.51
C PRO A 505 -9.46 -15.95 22.44
N GLY A 506 -8.47 -16.55 23.09
CA GLY A 506 -7.07 -16.11 23.08
C GLY A 506 -6.33 -16.45 21.78
N MET A 507 -6.87 -17.34 20.95
CA MET A 507 -6.20 -17.78 19.72
C MET A 507 -6.05 -16.65 18.69
N ALA A 508 -7.01 -15.76 18.59
CA ALA A 508 -6.98 -14.60 17.70
C ALA A 508 -5.92 -13.55 18.07
N LEU A 509 -5.32 -13.64 19.26
CA LEU A 509 -4.28 -12.73 19.75
C LEU A 509 -2.89 -13.39 19.83
N LEU A 510 -2.73 -14.60 19.31
CA LEU A 510 -1.45 -15.30 19.35
C LEU A 510 -0.38 -14.65 18.47
N ASP A 511 -0.79 -14.00 17.37
CA ASP A 511 0.12 -13.28 16.50
C ASP A 511 0.18 -11.79 16.88
N VAL A 512 -0.91 -11.07 16.87
CA VAL A 512 -0.93 -9.64 17.24
C VAL A 512 -0.88 -9.45 18.75
N VAL A 513 0.29 -9.69 19.35
CA VAL A 513 0.49 -9.71 20.81
C VAL A 513 0.46 -8.33 21.45
N THR A 514 0.82 -7.28 20.70
CA THR A 514 0.81 -5.89 21.14
C THR A 514 -0.21 -5.09 20.32
N PRO A 515 -1.01 -4.19 20.93
CA PRO A 515 -1.98 -3.40 20.17
C PRO A 515 -1.34 -2.60 19.03
N ILE A 516 -2.03 -2.51 17.89
CA ILE A 516 -1.72 -1.60 16.79
C ILE A 516 -2.48 -0.30 17.05
N ILE A 517 -1.79 0.83 17.06
CA ILE A 517 -2.34 2.14 17.42
C ILE A 517 -2.45 3.01 16.18
N LEU A 518 -3.69 3.38 15.82
CA LEU A 518 -3.99 4.40 14.82
C LEU A 518 -4.52 5.63 15.54
N ARG A 519 -3.77 6.72 15.57
CA ARG A 519 -4.23 7.92 16.25
C ARG A 519 -3.79 9.22 15.59
N ASN A 520 -4.62 10.24 15.74
CA ASN A 520 -4.31 11.58 15.27
C ASN A 520 -3.93 11.62 13.78
N ASN A 521 -4.56 10.78 12.94
CA ASN A 521 -4.39 10.82 11.49
C ASN A 521 -5.56 11.53 10.84
N ARG A 522 -5.33 12.03 9.63
CA ARG A 522 -6.37 12.50 8.72
C ARG A 522 -6.41 11.58 7.51
N PHE A 523 -7.57 10.99 7.24
CA PHE A 523 -7.82 10.10 6.12
C PHE A 523 -8.93 10.64 5.23
N ARG A 524 -8.75 10.53 3.91
CA ARG A 524 -9.80 10.76 2.94
C ARG A 524 -9.74 9.73 1.81
N CYS A 525 -10.72 8.86 1.77
CA CYS A 525 -10.91 7.90 0.69
C CYS A 525 -12.23 8.18 -0.03
N ASP A 526 -12.16 8.52 -1.32
CA ASP A 526 -13.34 8.79 -2.14
C ASP A 526 -13.86 7.52 -2.84
N HIS A 527 -13.09 6.41 -2.81
CA HIS A 527 -13.37 5.16 -3.54
C HIS A 527 -13.47 3.91 -2.66
N GLY A 528 -13.35 4.07 -1.36
CA GLY A 528 -13.39 3.00 -0.37
C GLY A 528 -13.57 3.56 1.04
N TRP A 529 -12.89 2.98 2.02
CA TRP A 529 -12.97 3.43 3.41
C TRP A 529 -11.79 4.31 3.81
N ASP A 530 -11.99 5.20 4.76
CA ASP A 530 -10.88 5.95 5.36
C ASP A 530 -10.00 5.01 6.19
N ILE A 531 -10.64 4.16 7.00
CA ILE A 531 -10.00 3.09 7.78
C ILE A 531 -10.73 1.79 7.50
N ASP A 532 -10.02 0.83 6.93
CA ASP A 532 -10.52 -0.51 6.61
C ASP A 532 -9.78 -1.58 7.41
N LEU A 533 -10.45 -2.16 8.40
CA LEU A 533 -10.00 -3.35 9.08
C LEU A 533 -10.75 -4.55 8.50
N ASP A 534 -10.12 -5.23 7.56
CA ASP A 534 -10.67 -6.38 6.85
C ASP A 534 -10.36 -7.71 7.56
N ASP A 535 -10.66 -8.82 6.94
CA ASP A 535 -10.61 -10.23 7.38
C ASP A 535 -9.69 -10.48 8.59
N GLY A 536 -10.25 -10.60 9.79
CA GLY A 536 -9.52 -11.03 10.98
C GLY A 536 -8.64 -10.00 11.68
N SER A 537 -8.69 -8.72 11.31
CA SER A 537 -7.89 -7.66 11.96
C SER A 537 -8.20 -7.52 13.44
N CYS A 538 -7.23 -7.83 14.30
CA CYS A 538 -7.38 -7.90 15.75
C CYS A 538 -6.46 -6.94 16.49
N ASN A 539 -6.83 -6.61 17.76
CA ASN A 539 -6.01 -5.87 18.73
C ASN A 539 -5.61 -4.47 18.26
N TYR A 540 -6.60 -3.64 17.91
CA TYR A 540 -6.42 -2.27 17.47
C TYR A 540 -6.90 -1.24 18.48
N ILE A 541 -6.23 -0.10 18.54
CA ILE A 541 -6.69 1.13 19.23
C ILE A 541 -6.75 2.22 18.17
N ILE A 542 -7.94 2.70 17.84
CA ILE A 542 -8.22 3.69 16.80
C ILE A 542 -8.80 4.92 17.47
N ALA A 543 -8.02 5.99 17.62
CA ALA A 543 -8.43 7.16 18.41
C ALA A 543 -8.02 8.49 17.78
N ASN A 544 -8.85 9.52 17.95
CA ASN A 544 -8.55 10.88 17.49
C ASN A 544 -8.25 10.98 15.99
N ASN A 545 -8.85 10.17 15.14
CA ASN A 545 -8.67 10.27 13.71
C ASN A 545 -9.79 11.09 13.07
N LEU A 546 -9.42 11.86 12.05
CA LEU A 546 -10.36 12.58 11.19
C LEU A 546 -10.56 11.78 9.90
N CYS A 547 -11.75 11.21 9.73
CA CYS A 547 -12.17 10.43 8.58
C CYS A 547 -13.13 11.26 7.73
N LEU A 548 -12.75 11.64 6.49
CA LEU A 548 -13.45 12.69 5.73
C LEU A 548 -14.54 12.17 4.79
N ASN A 549 -14.38 10.99 4.17
CA ASN A 549 -15.36 10.50 3.20
C ASN A 549 -15.62 8.98 3.27
N GLY A 550 -14.65 8.18 3.70
CA GLY A 550 -14.73 6.72 3.67
C GLY A 550 -15.34 6.10 4.94
N GLY A 551 -15.32 6.80 6.07
CA GLY A 551 -15.75 6.24 7.36
C GLY A 551 -14.80 5.15 7.89
N ILE A 552 -15.29 4.34 8.84
CA ILE A 552 -14.52 3.27 9.48
C ILE A 552 -15.23 1.93 9.27
N LYS A 553 -14.57 1.00 8.57
CA LYS A 553 -15.02 -0.39 8.43
C LYS A 553 -14.28 -1.29 9.44
N LEU A 554 -15.04 -2.09 10.19
CA LEU A 554 -14.53 -3.19 11.00
C LEU A 554 -15.18 -4.48 10.54
N ARG A 555 -14.42 -5.36 9.93
CA ARG A 555 -14.88 -6.71 9.58
C ARG A 555 -14.64 -7.67 10.75
N GLU A 556 -14.76 -9.00 10.58
CA GLU A 556 -14.51 -9.95 11.66
C GLU A 556 -13.13 -9.75 12.30
N GLY A 557 -13.08 -9.76 13.61
CA GLY A 557 -11.87 -9.56 14.42
C GLY A 557 -12.24 -9.46 15.89
N VAL A 558 -11.24 -9.29 16.76
CA VAL A 558 -11.44 -9.18 18.21
C VAL A 558 -10.63 -8.05 18.82
N LYS A 559 -11.16 -7.48 19.92
CA LYS A 559 -10.45 -6.53 20.78
C LYS A 559 -10.02 -5.26 20.04
N ARG A 560 -10.96 -4.63 19.35
CA ARG A 560 -10.74 -3.33 18.69
C ARG A 560 -11.41 -2.24 19.50
N VAL A 561 -10.66 -1.22 19.88
CA VAL A 561 -11.15 -0.03 20.60
C VAL A 561 -11.13 1.14 19.62
N VAL A 562 -12.32 1.65 19.31
CA VAL A 562 -12.52 2.79 18.41
C VAL A 562 -13.17 3.92 19.18
N GLU A 563 -12.42 4.96 19.50
CA GLU A 563 -12.91 6.04 20.35
C GLU A 563 -12.43 7.42 19.92
N ASN A 564 -13.27 8.39 20.14
CA ASN A 564 -12.96 9.81 19.92
C ASN A 564 -12.55 10.16 18.46
N ASN A 565 -13.10 9.45 17.46
CA ASN A 565 -12.88 9.75 16.06
C ASN A 565 -14.01 10.63 15.50
N ILE A 566 -13.73 11.33 14.41
CA ILE A 566 -14.71 12.11 13.64
C ILE A 566 -14.87 11.49 12.25
N MET A 567 -16.08 11.10 11.88
CA MET A 567 -16.44 10.63 10.55
C MET A 567 -17.34 11.64 9.86
N ILE A 568 -16.84 12.24 8.77
CA ILE A 568 -17.56 13.22 7.96
C ILE A 568 -18.05 12.55 6.69
N ASN A 569 -19.29 12.85 6.25
CA ASN A 569 -19.91 12.32 5.03
C ASN A 569 -19.99 10.79 4.94
N ASN A 570 -19.66 10.09 5.99
CA ASN A 570 -19.74 8.64 6.10
C ASN A 570 -19.89 8.25 7.58
N THR A 571 -19.91 6.96 7.88
CA THR A 571 -20.25 6.45 9.18
C THR A 571 -19.44 5.21 9.54
N PHE A 572 -19.93 4.45 10.50
CA PHE A 572 -19.38 3.19 10.95
C PHE A 572 -19.95 2.00 10.16
N HIS A 573 -19.08 1.12 9.68
CA HIS A 573 -19.40 -0.07 8.88
C HIS A 573 -18.98 -1.36 9.62
N PRO A 574 -19.77 -1.85 10.58
CA PRO A 574 -19.49 -3.14 11.22
C PRO A 574 -19.94 -4.29 10.31
N HIS A 575 -19.03 -5.18 9.94
CA HIS A 575 -19.30 -6.30 9.03
C HIS A 575 -18.97 -7.65 9.68
N VAL A 576 -19.91 -8.56 9.66
CA VAL A 576 -19.78 -10.00 9.99
C VAL A 576 -18.98 -10.30 11.27
N TRP A 577 -19.25 -9.59 12.36
CA TRP A 577 -18.51 -9.71 13.61
C TRP A 577 -18.67 -11.07 14.29
N PHE A 578 -17.64 -11.47 15.03
CA PHE A 578 -17.73 -12.61 15.96
C PHE A 578 -18.66 -12.28 17.12
N LYS A 579 -19.37 -13.29 17.64
CA LYS A 579 -20.31 -13.12 18.75
C LYS A 579 -19.70 -12.52 20.01
N ASN A 580 -18.43 -12.79 20.25
CA ASN A 580 -17.67 -12.31 21.41
C ASN A 580 -16.43 -11.51 20.99
N SER A 581 -16.59 -10.61 20.02
CA SER A 581 -15.51 -9.82 19.44
C SER A 581 -14.79 -8.92 20.47
N GLN A 582 -15.43 -8.58 21.58
CA GLN A 582 -14.91 -7.67 22.62
C GLN A 582 -14.61 -6.25 22.12
N ASP A 583 -15.19 -5.86 20.98
CA ASP A 583 -15.01 -4.55 20.39
C ASP A 583 -15.69 -3.45 21.18
N ILE A 584 -15.06 -2.28 21.19
CA ILE A 584 -15.57 -1.05 21.84
C ILE A 584 -15.65 0.03 20.76
N PHE A 585 -16.79 0.68 20.64
CA PHE A 585 -17.00 1.84 19.77
C PHE A 585 -17.74 2.93 20.54
N ARG A 586 -17.00 3.98 20.93
CA ARG A 586 -17.55 5.03 21.82
C ARG A 586 -16.90 6.39 21.60
N TYR A 587 -17.59 7.43 22.05
CA TYR A 587 -17.14 8.82 22.00
C TYR A 587 -16.84 9.30 20.56
N ASN A 588 -17.37 8.63 19.54
CA ASN A 588 -17.16 9.02 18.16
C ASN A 588 -18.23 9.97 17.67
N ILE A 589 -17.88 10.80 16.70
CA ILE A 589 -18.84 11.58 15.90
C ILE A 589 -19.02 10.83 14.59
N VAL A 590 -20.26 10.45 14.27
CA VAL A 590 -20.61 9.74 13.05
C VAL A 590 -21.44 10.61 12.12
N GLY A 591 -21.22 10.51 10.80
CA GLY A 591 -21.91 11.32 9.81
C GLY A 591 -23.33 10.83 9.46
N GLY A 592 -23.76 9.68 10.00
CA GLY A 592 -25.10 9.10 9.74
C GLY A 592 -25.31 7.81 10.52
N ALA A 593 -26.41 7.11 10.19
CA ALA A 593 -26.70 5.79 10.76
C ALA A 593 -25.61 4.78 10.41
N TYR A 594 -25.34 3.85 11.30
CA TYR A 594 -24.39 2.75 11.04
C TYR A 594 -24.85 1.87 9.87
N LEU A 595 -23.90 1.27 9.18
CA LEU A 595 -24.14 0.39 8.04
C LEU A 595 -23.72 -1.06 8.36
N PRO A 596 -24.43 -1.74 9.29
CA PRO A 596 -24.07 -3.10 9.71
C PRO A 596 -24.47 -4.11 8.65
N ILE A 597 -23.59 -5.11 8.43
CA ILE A 597 -23.85 -6.24 7.54
C ILE A 597 -23.52 -7.53 8.29
N GLY A 598 -24.49 -8.45 8.39
CA GLY A 598 -24.28 -9.76 9.00
C GLY A 598 -23.89 -9.73 10.48
N ILE A 599 -24.35 -8.74 11.23
CA ILE A 599 -24.11 -8.62 12.67
C ILE A 599 -25.10 -9.52 13.42
N SER A 600 -24.59 -10.52 14.12
CA SER A 600 -25.38 -11.41 14.98
C SER A 600 -25.28 -11.04 16.47
N ALA A 601 -24.22 -10.37 16.86
CA ALA A 601 -24.01 -9.81 18.20
C ALA A 601 -23.11 -8.58 18.10
N TRP A 602 -23.42 -7.58 18.92
CA TRP A 602 -22.59 -6.40 19.07
C TRP A 602 -21.42 -6.68 20.01
N GLY A 603 -20.39 -5.83 19.92
CA GLY A 603 -19.20 -5.94 20.76
C GLY A 603 -19.48 -5.70 22.26
N LYS A 604 -18.43 -5.45 23.02
CA LYS A 604 -18.49 -5.20 24.45
C LYS A 604 -19.22 -3.91 24.80
N GLU A 605 -19.00 -2.85 24.01
CA GLU A 605 -19.59 -1.52 24.25
C GLU A 605 -19.71 -0.75 22.93
N ILE A 606 -20.96 -0.47 22.51
CA ILE A 606 -21.27 0.39 21.38
C ILE A 606 -22.21 1.44 21.91
N ASP A 607 -21.64 2.56 22.40
CA ASP A 607 -22.41 3.58 23.13
C ASP A 607 -21.65 4.92 23.23
N TYR A 608 -22.29 5.96 23.77
CA TYR A 608 -21.70 7.30 23.99
C TYR A 608 -21.22 7.97 22.70
N ASN A 609 -21.88 7.76 21.56
CA ASN A 609 -21.54 8.35 20.28
C ASN A 609 -22.45 9.53 19.96
N ALA A 610 -22.04 10.43 19.05
CA ALA A 610 -22.81 11.55 18.61
C ALA A 610 -23.26 11.37 17.16
N PHE A 611 -24.58 11.42 16.93
CA PHE A 611 -25.23 11.28 15.62
C PHE A 611 -25.68 12.62 15.08
N PRO A 612 -25.79 12.79 13.74
CA PRO A 612 -26.22 14.06 13.15
C PRO A 612 -27.72 14.35 13.35
N ASP A 613 -28.54 13.32 13.53
CA ASP A 613 -30.01 13.41 13.63
C ASP A 613 -30.62 12.31 14.48
N SER A 614 -31.87 12.55 14.93
CA SER A 614 -32.63 11.62 15.79
C SER A 614 -32.95 10.30 15.11
N GLY A 615 -33.14 10.27 13.79
CA GLY A 615 -33.45 9.05 13.05
C GLY A 615 -32.28 8.09 13.02
N SER A 616 -31.08 8.60 12.80
CA SER A 616 -29.84 7.82 12.84
C SER A 616 -29.59 7.20 14.22
N LEU A 617 -29.79 7.95 15.29
CA LEU A 617 -29.68 7.44 16.65
C LEU A 617 -30.77 6.39 16.95
N ALA A 618 -32.04 6.68 16.61
CA ALA A 618 -33.15 5.75 16.84
C ALA A 618 -32.93 4.40 16.13
N GLU A 619 -32.32 4.41 14.94
CA GLU A 619 -31.95 3.20 14.22
C GLU A 619 -30.89 2.38 14.97
N ALA A 620 -29.85 3.01 15.52
CA ALA A 620 -28.84 2.33 16.35
C ALA A 620 -29.49 1.74 17.62
N GLN A 621 -30.31 2.53 18.31
CA GLN A 621 -31.03 2.10 19.52
C GLN A 621 -31.99 0.93 19.27
N SER A 622 -32.65 0.90 18.12
CA SER A 622 -33.51 -0.23 17.72
C SER A 622 -32.75 -1.55 17.58
N ARG A 623 -31.44 -1.50 17.43
CA ARG A 623 -30.53 -2.66 17.35
C ARG A 623 -29.91 -3.03 18.70
N GLY A 624 -30.24 -2.29 19.76
CA GLY A 624 -29.78 -2.53 21.14
C GLY A 624 -28.43 -1.87 21.46
N THR A 625 -27.95 -0.93 20.65
CA THR A 625 -26.74 -0.14 20.91
C THR A 625 -27.08 1.30 21.27
N ASP A 626 -26.08 2.12 21.62
CA ASP A 626 -26.15 3.59 21.69
C ASP A 626 -27.22 4.12 22.69
N ARG A 627 -27.39 3.42 23.81
CA ARG A 627 -28.38 3.78 24.83
C ARG A 627 -28.15 5.16 25.43
N HIS A 628 -26.88 5.56 25.61
CA HIS A 628 -26.47 6.83 26.20
C HIS A 628 -25.88 7.80 25.15
N SER A 629 -25.98 7.46 23.87
CA SER A 629 -25.54 8.31 22.76
C SER A 629 -26.52 9.47 22.55
N VAL A 630 -26.04 10.50 21.88
CA VAL A 630 -26.79 11.74 21.63
C VAL A 630 -26.92 12.03 20.14
N TYR A 631 -27.84 12.92 19.80
CA TYR A 631 -27.93 13.46 18.45
C TYR A 631 -27.97 14.99 18.46
N GLY A 632 -27.54 15.61 17.38
CA GLY A 632 -27.65 17.04 17.16
C GLY A 632 -26.83 17.51 15.97
N PRO A 633 -27.01 18.75 15.52
CA PRO A 633 -26.26 19.29 14.41
C PRO A 633 -24.74 19.20 14.67
N LEU A 634 -24.00 18.68 13.68
CA LEU A 634 -22.54 18.66 13.71
C LEU A 634 -22.02 20.07 13.41
N SER A 635 -21.64 20.81 14.44
CA SER A 635 -21.18 22.18 14.34
C SER A 635 -19.68 22.26 14.60
N PHE A 636 -18.90 22.50 13.55
CA PHE A 636 -17.44 22.58 13.58
C PHE A 636 -16.95 24.03 13.53
N GLU A 637 -15.73 24.29 14.01
CA GLU A 637 -15.12 25.64 14.06
C GLU A 637 -14.93 26.24 12.67
N ASP A 638 -14.18 25.58 11.78
CA ASP A 638 -13.93 26.01 10.40
C ASP A 638 -13.64 24.83 9.46
N PRO A 639 -14.67 24.02 9.12
CA PRO A 639 -14.47 22.79 8.33
C PRO A 639 -13.99 23.04 6.90
N GLN A 640 -14.23 24.25 6.35
CA GLN A 640 -13.76 24.61 5.00
C GLN A 640 -12.24 24.76 4.94
N ASN A 641 -11.63 25.15 6.06
CA ASN A 641 -10.18 25.24 6.23
C ASN A 641 -9.57 24.07 7.02
N GLY A 642 -10.36 23.01 7.29
CA GLY A 642 -9.89 21.77 7.91
C GLY A 642 -9.95 21.75 9.44
N ASP A 643 -10.56 22.74 10.08
CA ASP A 643 -10.79 22.72 11.52
C ASP A 643 -12.14 22.07 11.87
N PHE A 644 -12.08 20.77 12.10
CA PHE A 644 -13.24 19.97 12.51
C PHE A 644 -13.37 19.83 14.04
N ARG A 645 -12.76 20.70 14.81
CA ARG A 645 -13.08 20.78 16.25
C ARG A 645 -14.54 21.20 16.41
N VAL A 646 -15.25 20.52 17.29
CA VAL A 646 -16.65 20.86 17.54
C VAL A 646 -16.74 22.09 18.42
N LYS A 647 -17.69 22.97 18.10
CA LYS A 647 -17.97 24.21 18.86
C LYS A 647 -18.48 23.88 20.24
N LYS A 648 -18.21 24.80 21.19
CA LYS A 648 -18.73 24.72 22.56
C LYS A 648 -20.25 24.57 22.54
N GLY A 649 -20.79 23.65 23.33
CA GLY A 649 -22.23 23.38 23.41
C GLY A 649 -22.73 22.34 22.40
N THR A 650 -21.88 21.80 21.52
CA THR A 650 -22.24 20.69 20.64
C THR A 650 -22.52 19.43 21.48
N ALA A 651 -23.58 18.68 21.12
CA ALA A 651 -24.03 17.50 21.84
C ALA A 651 -22.92 16.44 22.02
N ALA A 652 -22.00 16.31 21.07
CA ALA A 652 -20.88 15.37 21.14
C ALA A 652 -20.02 15.55 22.42
N LEU A 653 -19.84 16.79 22.90
CA LEU A 653 -19.05 17.05 24.12
C LEU A 653 -19.72 16.50 25.39
N SER A 654 -21.06 16.33 25.39
CA SER A 654 -21.78 15.85 26.57
C SER A 654 -21.64 14.33 26.77
N VAL A 655 -21.28 13.57 25.74
CA VAL A 655 -21.09 12.11 25.83
C VAL A 655 -19.63 11.70 26.03
N GLY A 656 -18.71 12.67 26.15
CA GLY A 656 -17.30 12.39 26.42
C GLY A 656 -16.36 12.55 25.24
N PHE A 657 -16.85 12.95 24.08
CA PHE A 657 -15.99 13.35 22.95
C PHE A 657 -15.10 14.54 23.36
N ARG A 658 -13.84 14.54 22.91
CA ARG A 658 -12.86 15.60 23.19
C ARG A 658 -12.23 16.09 21.89
N ASN A 659 -12.17 17.40 21.71
CA ASN A 659 -11.45 17.99 20.59
C ASN A 659 -9.96 17.62 20.63
N PHE A 660 -9.37 17.39 19.46
CA PHE A 660 -7.95 17.13 19.27
C PHE A 660 -7.36 18.06 18.20
N ALA A 661 -6.03 18.11 18.06
CA ALA A 661 -5.35 19.00 17.13
C ALA A 661 -5.69 18.66 15.68
N MET A 662 -5.98 19.70 14.87
CA MET A 662 -6.35 19.56 13.44
C MET A 662 -5.27 20.07 12.48
N ASP A 663 -4.15 20.57 13.01
CA ASP A 663 -3.05 21.22 12.27
C ASP A 663 -1.74 20.41 12.25
N SER A 664 -1.75 19.22 12.86
CA SER A 664 -0.56 18.42 13.08
C SER A 664 -0.41 17.22 12.11
N PHE A 665 -1.32 17.09 11.14
CA PHE A 665 -1.32 16.01 10.17
C PHE A 665 -0.28 16.23 9.06
N GLY A 666 0.35 15.13 8.63
CA GLY A 666 1.27 15.10 7.50
C GLY A 666 2.67 15.60 7.81
N VAL A 667 3.43 15.86 6.74
CA VAL A 667 4.84 16.27 6.82
C VAL A 667 5.06 17.52 7.65
N VAL A 668 6.19 17.57 8.36
CA VAL A 668 6.51 18.67 9.28
C VAL A 668 7.61 19.59 8.77
N SER A 669 8.55 19.09 7.94
CA SER A 669 9.61 19.90 7.37
C SER A 669 9.07 20.94 6.38
N ALA A 670 9.61 22.16 6.44
CA ALA A 670 9.15 23.27 5.58
C ALA A 670 9.30 22.94 4.08
N ARG A 671 10.36 22.23 3.71
CA ARG A 671 10.61 21.79 2.33
C ARG A 671 9.47 20.90 1.82
N LEU A 672 9.12 19.86 2.56
CA LEU A 672 8.08 18.92 2.13
C LEU A 672 6.69 19.53 2.20
N LYS A 673 6.40 20.37 3.22
CA LYS A 673 5.14 21.13 3.29
C LYS A 673 4.90 22.03 2.08
N ALA A 674 5.94 22.66 1.57
CA ALA A 674 5.83 23.54 0.41
C ALA A 674 5.53 22.77 -0.90
N MET A 675 5.88 21.48 -0.95
CA MET A 675 5.71 20.63 -2.12
C MET A 675 4.44 19.77 -2.04
N ALA A 676 3.97 19.46 -0.83
CA ALA A 676 2.82 18.61 -0.61
C ALA A 676 1.55 19.20 -1.22
N LYS A 677 0.80 18.38 -1.93
CA LYS A 677 -0.55 18.72 -2.39
C LYS A 677 -1.44 18.97 -1.19
N LYS A 678 -2.19 20.05 -1.22
CA LYS A 678 -3.16 20.35 -0.17
C LYS A 678 -4.39 19.45 -0.36
N ILE A 679 -4.84 18.84 0.74
CA ILE A 679 -6.10 18.13 0.74
C ILE A 679 -7.26 19.12 0.51
N SER A 680 -8.23 18.73 -0.28
CA SER A 680 -9.49 19.47 -0.38
C SER A 680 -10.47 18.96 0.67
N PHE A 681 -11.14 19.87 1.37
CA PHE A 681 -12.11 19.45 2.38
C PHE A 681 -13.49 19.30 1.75
N PRO A 682 -14.20 18.19 2.02
CA PRO A 682 -15.56 18.01 1.52
C PRO A 682 -16.51 18.96 2.27
N SER A 683 -17.59 19.38 1.61
CA SER A 683 -18.71 20.01 2.32
C SER A 683 -19.31 18.98 3.29
N VAL A 684 -19.63 19.41 4.50
CA VAL A 684 -20.33 18.57 5.46
C VAL A 684 -21.76 18.39 4.94
N ALA A 685 -22.05 17.24 4.33
CA ALA A 685 -23.38 16.88 3.87
C ALA A 685 -24.00 15.87 4.83
N ALA A 686 -25.32 15.94 5.03
CA ALA A 686 -26.03 14.84 5.65
C ALA A 686 -25.84 13.59 4.78
N VAL A 687 -25.40 12.48 5.36
CA VAL A 687 -25.33 11.20 4.65
C VAL A 687 -26.73 10.89 4.13
N ASN A 688 -26.89 10.86 2.80
CA ASN A 688 -28.17 10.54 2.19
C ASN A 688 -28.63 9.21 2.75
N ARG A 689 -29.83 9.17 3.34
CA ARG A 689 -30.47 7.93 3.79
C ARG A 689 -30.46 6.99 2.59
N LEU A 690 -29.84 5.84 2.76
CA LEU A 690 -29.89 4.77 1.78
C LEU A 690 -31.34 4.57 1.37
N ARG A 691 -31.62 4.47 0.07
CA ARG A 691 -32.95 4.11 -0.43
C ARG A 691 -33.40 2.87 0.34
N LYS A 692 -34.66 2.87 0.75
CA LYS A 692 -35.30 1.69 1.34
C LYS A 692 -35.20 0.58 0.30
N ASP A 693 -34.30 -0.39 0.54
CA ASP A 693 -34.15 -1.52 -0.38
C ASP A 693 -35.43 -2.33 -0.43
N ASP A 694 -35.77 -2.79 -1.63
CA ASP A 694 -36.88 -3.76 -1.77
C ASP A 694 -36.41 -5.09 -1.15
N ILE A 695 -37.01 -5.44 -0.03
CA ILE A 695 -36.77 -6.72 0.64
C ILE A 695 -37.97 -7.62 0.37
N ILE A 696 -37.68 -8.82 -0.14
CA ILE A 696 -38.74 -9.82 -0.36
C ILE A 696 -38.54 -11.04 0.54
N ASP A 697 -39.63 -11.77 0.81
CA ASP A 697 -39.55 -13.13 1.36
C ASP A 697 -39.50 -14.15 0.20
N PHE A 698 -38.56 -15.08 0.34
CA PHE A 698 -38.40 -16.17 -0.64
C PHE A 698 -38.24 -17.49 0.15
N MET A 699 -39.31 -18.24 0.26
CA MET A 699 -39.33 -19.55 0.96
C MET A 699 -38.88 -19.47 2.44
N GLY A 700 -39.12 -18.30 3.09
CA GLY A 700 -38.70 -18.00 4.45
C GLY A 700 -37.28 -17.44 4.58
N ALA A 701 -36.63 -17.08 3.47
CA ALA A 701 -35.43 -16.26 3.46
C ALA A 701 -35.78 -14.81 3.07
N ARG A 702 -35.24 -13.84 3.81
CA ARG A 702 -35.34 -12.41 3.46
C ARG A 702 -34.19 -12.06 2.50
N LEU A 703 -34.55 -11.56 1.32
CA LEU A 703 -33.66 -11.31 0.22
C LEU A 703 -33.70 -9.85 -0.23
N LYS A 704 -32.57 -9.32 -0.69
CA LYS A 704 -32.42 -8.04 -1.37
C LYS A 704 -31.43 -8.13 -2.54
N SER A 705 -31.49 -7.20 -3.49
CA SER A 705 -30.39 -7.05 -4.45
C SER A 705 -29.09 -6.66 -3.76
N LEU A 706 -27.95 -7.21 -4.19
CA LEU A 706 -26.63 -6.78 -3.75
C LEU A 706 -26.25 -5.48 -4.48
N ASN A 707 -26.26 -4.35 -3.75
CA ASN A 707 -26.22 -3.01 -4.37
C ASN A 707 -25.05 -2.14 -3.94
N THR A 708 -24.31 -2.52 -2.87
CA THR A 708 -23.28 -1.67 -2.28
C THR A 708 -21.91 -2.36 -2.24
N ALA A 709 -20.84 -1.54 -2.24
CA ALA A 709 -19.47 -2.04 -2.05
C ALA A 709 -19.31 -2.74 -0.68
N GLY A 710 -19.99 -2.26 0.37
CA GLY A 710 -19.98 -2.91 1.68
C GLY A 710 -20.58 -4.32 1.64
N GLU A 711 -21.65 -4.53 0.92
CA GLU A 711 -22.25 -5.86 0.73
C GLU A 711 -21.39 -6.77 -0.13
N GLN A 712 -20.75 -6.21 -1.17
CA GLN A 712 -19.75 -6.91 -1.97
C GLN A 712 -18.62 -7.40 -1.08
N SER A 713 -18.05 -6.51 -0.29
CA SER A 713 -16.97 -6.80 0.67
C SER A 713 -17.40 -7.87 1.68
N ALA A 714 -18.54 -7.68 2.36
CA ALA A 714 -19.03 -8.60 3.38
C ALA A 714 -19.27 -10.03 2.86
N THR A 715 -19.68 -10.16 1.61
CA THR A 715 -19.92 -11.45 0.96
C THR A 715 -18.70 -12.04 0.27
N GLY A 716 -17.70 -11.20 -0.05
CA GLY A 716 -16.51 -11.57 -0.83
C GLY A 716 -16.81 -11.73 -2.32
N MET A 717 -17.89 -11.15 -2.82
CA MET A 717 -18.24 -11.17 -4.25
C MET A 717 -17.24 -10.34 -5.07
N ASP A 718 -16.97 -10.78 -6.29
CA ASP A 718 -16.09 -10.08 -7.24
C ASP A 718 -16.78 -8.88 -7.91
N GLN A 719 -18.10 -8.79 -7.87
CA GLN A 719 -18.88 -7.72 -8.49
C GLN A 719 -20.12 -7.39 -7.65
N ILE A 720 -20.61 -6.16 -7.78
CA ILE A 720 -21.90 -5.74 -7.20
C ILE A 720 -23.02 -6.28 -8.07
N ARG A 721 -23.35 -7.55 -7.89
CA ARG A 721 -24.45 -8.23 -8.58
C ARG A 721 -24.91 -9.45 -7.80
N GLY A 722 -26.14 -9.87 -8.01
CA GLY A 722 -26.74 -11.03 -7.37
C GLY A 722 -27.79 -10.65 -6.33
N VAL A 723 -28.30 -11.63 -5.62
CA VAL A 723 -29.31 -11.45 -4.58
C VAL A 723 -28.77 -11.91 -3.26
N LEU A 724 -28.58 -10.96 -2.35
CA LEU A 724 -28.07 -11.17 -1.00
C LEU A 724 -29.14 -11.76 -0.10
N VAL A 725 -28.79 -12.81 0.63
CA VAL A 725 -29.61 -13.42 1.69
C VAL A 725 -29.34 -12.70 3.02
N LEU A 726 -30.31 -11.93 3.51
CA LEU A 726 -30.19 -11.19 4.78
C LEU A 726 -30.40 -12.11 5.98
N SER A 727 -31.40 -12.98 5.93
CA SER A 727 -31.71 -13.94 7.00
C SER A 727 -32.51 -15.10 6.45
N VAL A 728 -32.48 -16.23 7.16
CA VAL A 728 -33.26 -17.42 6.85
C VAL A 728 -33.99 -17.85 8.12
N ALA A 729 -35.33 -17.96 8.06
CA ALA A 729 -36.13 -18.40 9.20
C ALA A 729 -35.82 -19.87 9.53
N PRO A 730 -35.56 -20.21 10.79
CA PRO A 730 -35.35 -21.59 11.22
C PRO A 730 -36.55 -22.50 10.82
N GLY A 731 -36.26 -23.68 10.26
CA GLY A 731 -37.28 -24.62 9.83
C GLY A 731 -38.03 -24.25 8.56
N SER A 732 -37.69 -23.11 7.91
CA SER A 732 -38.27 -22.74 6.62
C SER A 732 -37.74 -23.62 5.47
N ALA A 733 -38.43 -23.61 4.34
CA ALA A 733 -37.99 -24.34 3.16
C ALA A 733 -36.60 -23.90 2.67
N ALA A 734 -36.27 -22.62 2.82
CA ALA A 734 -34.95 -22.08 2.49
C ALA A 734 -33.83 -22.56 3.42
N SER A 735 -34.15 -22.94 4.67
CA SER A 735 -33.12 -23.31 5.67
C SER A 735 -32.31 -24.57 5.29
N GLY A 736 -32.81 -25.38 4.37
CA GLY A 736 -32.11 -26.54 3.87
C GLY A 736 -30.98 -26.22 2.85
N PHE A 737 -30.97 -25.03 2.26
CA PHE A 737 -30.03 -24.70 1.20
C PHE A 737 -29.48 -23.26 1.25
N LEU A 738 -30.14 -22.31 1.90
CA LEU A 738 -29.65 -20.94 2.08
C LEU A 738 -29.20 -20.67 3.51
N GLN A 739 -28.29 -19.73 3.67
CA GLN A 739 -27.91 -19.12 4.94
C GLN A 739 -27.70 -17.61 4.77
N ALA A 740 -27.68 -16.87 5.86
CA ALA A 740 -27.36 -15.44 5.82
C ALA A 740 -25.97 -15.22 5.17
N ASN A 741 -25.82 -14.16 4.43
CA ASN A 741 -24.66 -13.80 3.62
C ASN A 741 -24.41 -14.64 2.34
N ASP A 742 -25.27 -15.57 1.97
CA ASP A 742 -25.21 -16.16 0.64
C ASP A 742 -25.61 -15.12 -0.42
N VAL A 743 -25.05 -15.25 -1.62
CA VAL A 743 -25.49 -14.48 -2.78
C VAL A 743 -25.99 -15.44 -3.86
N ILE A 744 -27.25 -15.30 -4.24
CA ILE A 744 -27.84 -16.09 -5.33
C ILE A 744 -27.35 -15.48 -6.65
N GLN A 745 -26.65 -16.28 -7.46
CA GLN A 745 -26.05 -15.89 -8.74
C GLN A 745 -26.80 -16.44 -9.96
N ALA A 746 -27.47 -17.58 -9.81
CA ALA A 746 -28.32 -18.13 -10.83
C ALA A 746 -29.48 -18.92 -10.22
N PHE A 747 -30.60 -18.94 -10.90
CA PHE A 747 -31.80 -19.69 -10.52
C PHE A 747 -32.49 -20.22 -11.77
N ASN A 748 -32.88 -21.50 -11.74
CA ASN A 748 -33.44 -22.20 -12.88
C ASN A 748 -32.63 -22.02 -14.19
N ARG A 749 -31.30 -22.18 -14.10
CA ARG A 749 -30.31 -22.00 -15.19
C ARG A 749 -30.25 -20.59 -15.79
N ARG A 750 -30.91 -19.60 -15.20
CA ARG A 750 -30.83 -18.18 -15.58
C ARG A 750 -29.93 -17.44 -14.63
N GLN A 751 -29.07 -16.58 -15.18
CA GLN A 751 -28.26 -15.67 -14.38
C GLN A 751 -29.14 -14.68 -13.63
N VAL A 752 -28.77 -14.38 -12.39
CA VAL A 752 -29.48 -13.49 -11.48
C VAL A 752 -28.53 -12.37 -11.07
N ALA A 753 -28.74 -11.17 -11.58
CA ALA A 753 -27.98 -9.99 -11.23
C ALA A 753 -28.66 -9.16 -10.11
N ASN A 754 -29.95 -9.32 -9.89
CA ASN A 754 -30.75 -8.57 -8.93
C ASN A 754 -32.06 -9.31 -8.59
N LEU A 755 -32.86 -8.75 -7.66
CA LEU A 755 -34.15 -9.33 -7.28
C LEU A 755 -35.12 -9.52 -8.43
N LYS A 756 -35.15 -8.60 -9.39
CA LYS A 756 -36.06 -8.70 -10.56
C LYS A 756 -35.74 -9.95 -11.37
N ASP A 757 -34.44 -10.19 -11.64
CA ASP A 757 -34.04 -11.38 -12.40
C ASP A 757 -34.39 -12.68 -11.67
N LEU A 758 -34.28 -12.70 -10.32
CA LEU A 758 -34.65 -13.86 -9.50
C LEU A 758 -36.19 -14.12 -9.62
N LEU A 759 -37.01 -13.09 -9.53
CA LEU A 759 -38.47 -13.22 -9.63
C LEU A 759 -38.91 -13.68 -11.04
N GLU A 760 -38.27 -13.13 -12.07
CA GLU A 760 -38.51 -13.57 -13.46
C GLU A 760 -38.08 -15.03 -13.65
N ALA A 761 -36.90 -15.42 -13.15
CA ALA A 761 -36.43 -16.81 -13.20
C ALA A 761 -37.35 -17.78 -12.45
N ARG A 762 -37.91 -17.35 -11.29
CA ARG A 762 -38.92 -18.10 -10.53
C ARG A 762 -40.19 -18.33 -11.33
N GLY A 763 -40.67 -17.31 -12.05
CA GLY A 763 -41.90 -17.39 -12.90
C GLY A 763 -41.77 -18.38 -14.06
N THR A 764 -40.57 -18.84 -14.40
CA THR A 764 -40.33 -19.81 -15.51
C THR A 764 -40.29 -21.26 -15.05
N ILE A 765 -40.50 -21.57 -13.77
CA ILE A 765 -40.45 -22.94 -13.26
C ILE A 765 -41.73 -23.66 -13.67
N THR A 766 -41.57 -24.80 -14.35
CA THR A 766 -42.69 -25.67 -14.77
C THR A 766 -42.79 -26.97 -13.96
N GLY A 767 -41.89 -27.18 -12.99
CA GLY A 767 -41.83 -28.39 -12.16
C GLY A 767 -41.53 -28.12 -10.71
N LYS A 768 -41.54 -29.15 -9.86
CA LYS A 768 -41.21 -29.01 -8.42
C LYS A 768 -39.73 -28.82 -8.14
N ASN A 769 -38.83 -29.27 -9.01
CA ASN A 769 -37.38 -29.22 -8.81
C ASN A 769 -36.73 -28.19 -9.73
N THR A 770 -35.78 -27.45 -9.19
CA THR A 770 -34.96 -26.52 -9.94
C THR A 770 -33.52 -26.49 -9.43
N GLU A 771 -32.65 -25.78 -10.16
CA GLU A 771 -31.25 -25.56 -9.77
C GLU A 771 -31.07 -24.13 -9.26
N ILE A 772 -30.34 -23.98 -8.18
CA ILE A 772 -29.88 -22.69 -7.63
C ILE A 772 -28.36 -22.68 -7.57
N VAL A 773 -27.76 -21.60 -8.00
CA VAL A 773 -26.33 -21.34 -7.84
C VAL A 773 -26.16 -20.23 -6.83
N ILE A 774 -25.48 -20.52 -5.75
CA ILE A 774 -25.20 -19.59 -4.67
C ILE A 774 -23.69 -19.40 -4.51
N PHE A 775 -23.30 -18.20 -4.14
CA PHE A 775 -21.95 -17.88 -3.71
C PHE A 775 -21.92 -17.84 -2.18
N ARG A 776 -21.07 -18.67 -1.59
CA ARG A 776 -20.91 -18.84 -0.14
C ARG A 776 -19.45 -19.06 0.21
N ASN A 777 -18.92 -18.33 1.20
CA ASN A 777 -17.53 -18.45 1.63
C ASN A 777 -16.54 -18.42 0.45
N GLN A 778 -16.77 -17.51 -0.49
CA GLN A 778 -15.99 -17.32 -1.71
C GLN A 778 -15.95 -18.54 -2.67
N HIS A 779 -16.91 -19.43 -2.55
CA HIS A 779 -17.09 -20.57 -3.46
C HIS A 779 -18.47 -20.54 -4.09
N GLN A 780 -18.53 -20.92 -5.35
CA GLN A 780 -19.79 -21.14 -6.04
C GLN A 780 -20.30 -22.55 -5.75
N LEU A 781 -21.52 -22.67 -5.29
CA LEU A 781 -22.19 -23.91 -4.97
C LEU A 781 -23.46 -24.06 -5.84
N MET A 782 -23.60 -25.18 -6.52
CA MET A 782 -24.81 -25.54 -7.26
C MET A 782 -25.60 -26.57 -6.46
N GLN A 783 -26.88 -26.31 -6.24
CA GLN A 783 -27.77 -27.23 -5.52
C GLN A 783 -29.08 -27.44 -6.29
N LYS A 784 -29.62 -28.65 -6.22
CA LYS A 784 -30.98 -28.95 -6.66
C LYS A 784 -31.92 -28.76 -5.49
N ILE A 785 -32.94 -27.98 -5.68
CA ILE A 785 -33.92 -27.63 -4.64
C ILE A 785 -35.34 -27.91 -5.09
N GLU A 786 -36.22 -28.23 -4.15
CA GLU A 786 -37.66 -28.33 -4.39
C GLU A 786 -38.32 -26.96 -4.09
N VAL A 787 -38.94 -26.39 -5.08
CA VAL A 787 -39.67 -25.11 -4.93
C VAL A 787 -41.15 -25.44 -4.67
N LYS A 788 -41.63 -25.15 -3.47
CA LYS A 788 -43.07 -25.13 -3.20
C LYS A 788 -43.70 -23.94 -3.93
N MET A 789 -44.59 -24.21 -4.88
CA MET A 789 -45.34 -23.18 -5.60
C MET A 789 -46.32 -22.48 -4.67
#